data_89610ef7d6da9b1f1fca9c4b82a23c57
#
_entry.id   89610ef7d6da9b1f1fca9c4b82a23c57
#
_cell.length_a   1.000
_cell.length_b   1.000
_cell.length_c   1.000
_cell.angle_alpha   90.00
_cell.angle_beta   90.00
_cell.angle_gamma   90.00
#
_symmetry.space_group_name_H-M   'P 1'
#
loop_
_entity.id
_entity.type
_entity.pdbx_description
1 polymer ?
#
loop_
_entity_poly.entity_id
_entity_poly.type
_entity_poly.pdbx_seq_one_letter_code
_entity_poly.pdbx_strand_id
1 'polypeptide(L)'
;MNIRVPYEKADAAPLVVSTDPVTGCKIEYHSLEHFAQSCIDEQAFKVKPESYICSKLPDYNCENCIAFPLVNPKKLTEVTGYRIGGIVRKFDITQEPFKEIDSKKVSFLIGKGQIAANTNKQYMSYVLGTDNIGLFMSIAKAGEAVVFNKNIDRAYQIINKGMPESIFRMTVGFNEPEQNQDLFIKLDESFLSLSENQVRQFFLEKKQQLIKSIDPDTFEQHSADEVVAQIPKIELLPKGHLAKPMKWENGHFHITEDGVFFVDEDKNGISQKRFISSPVLLVAKTRDSSSNNWGVLLKWTDDSGIEHAQALSMELFQTDGADLRKALAYQGVMIAPDSRARNLFQCYLMSYQTEKYALCVDRVGWHGDVFVLPHECIGQSRNGDLIVYQANHGLNNGYQSKGTLEQWRSDVSQLVQTHSKLVFALCTAFSGQLLDPLNQQGGGFHFKGGSSKGKTTALHLACSVWGNPKQFYRSWKATGNFLEHTAHMHNDGLLVLDEMGEIAYPKELGNISYMLSNGMGKGRMTQQITAKPMHQWRVIFLSSGEKSLKEIMQEEGQKTKLGQEIRLVDIDIDQVEHGIFDQIDFAEDGAKQSIELVSRINQSYGVAGIAWLKYLTSNKTERMSEARELSEQYRKVLTVNQSQGHIVRVANYFALVATAGELAIRAGITGWKAGTAFNAVQKVFNQWLGSFEQVGDYENREIVAHVKAFFEANESSRFEAITPDPDYIERINNRVGYWKMENGEKIFYVLPEQFKNEVCKGYDSRKVAKALLAYNLLEHDIGKTSKTARIPSRKNTVKVYAVKEAIFSWE
;
A
#
# COMPACT_ATOMS: atom_id res chain seq x y z
N MET A 1 -14.83 -18.71 26.48
CA MET A 1 -15.62 -17.48 26.40
C MET A 1 -14.64 -16.31 26.41
N ASN A 2 -14.36 -15.73 25.26
CA ASN A 2 -13.48 -14.56 25.20
C ASN A 2 -14.32 -13.32 25.49
N ILE A 3 -14.32 -12.90 26.74
CA ILE A 3 -14.76 -11.55 27.10
C ILE A 3 -13.72 -10.64 26.43
N ARG A 4 -14.12 -9.85 25.47
CA ARG A 4 -13.27 -8.81 24.91
C ARG A 4 -13.04 -7.77 26.01
N VAL A 5 -11.84 -7.79 26.58
CA VAL A 5 -11.40 -6.77 27.52
C VAL A 5 -11.27 -5.46 26.76
N PRO A 6 -11.93 -4.38 27.15
CA PRO A 6 -11.70 -3.07 26.56
C PRO A 6 -10.24 -2.69 26.73
N TYR A 7 -9.73 -1.97 25.76
CA TYR A 7 -8.35 -1.51 25.67
C TYR A 7 -7.87 -0.88 26.99
N GLU A 8 -6.92 -1.53 27.65
CA GLU A 8 -6.33 -1.03 28.88
C GLU A 8 -5.55 0.26 28.64
N LYS A 9 -6.12 1.38 29.05
CA LYS A 9 -5.36 2.52 29.56
C LYS A 9 -5.68 2.61 31.05
N ALA A 10 -4.80 2.11 31.87
CA ALA A 10 -4.79 2.41 33.29
C ALA A 10 -4.79 3.94 33.45
N ASP A 11 -5.65 4.46 34.31
CA ASP A 11 -5.73 5.83 34.87
C ASP A 11 -6.67 6.86 34.23
N ALA A 12 -7.43 6.58 33.20
CA ALA A 12 -8.50 7.49 32.74
C ALA A 12 -9.87 6.95 33.11
N ALA A 13 -10.75 7.80 33.67
CA ALA A 13 -12.13 7.42 33.93
C ALA A 13 -12.84 6.96 32.64
N PRO A 14 -13.67 5.91 32.67
CA PRO A 14 -14.36 5.41 31.48
C PRO A 14 -15.30 6.48 30.90
N LEU A 15 -15.31 6.60 29.57
CA LEU A 15 -16.13 7.54 28.86
C LEU A 15 -17.63 7.13 28.85
N VAL A 16 -17.87 5.82 28.73
CA VAL A 16 -19.21 5.22 28.75
C VAL A 16 -19.19 4.00 29.65
N VAL A 17 -20.19 3.90 30.54
CA VAL A 17 -20.44 2.69 31.33
C VAL A 17 -21.79 2.13 30.90
N SER A 18 -21.83 0.88 30.51
CA SER A 18 -23.04 0.18 30.07
C SER A 18 -23.19 -1.14 30.83
N THR A 19 -24.40 -1.68 30.86
CA THR A 19 -24.63 -3.06 31.33
C THR A 19 -24.71 -3.97 30.11
N ASP A 20 -23.88 -5.00 30.06
CA ASP A 20 -23.93 -6.00 28.99
C ASP A 20 -25.31 -6.68 28.98
N PRO A 21 -26.07 -6.57 27.88
CA PRO A 21 -27.41 -7.13 27.79
C PRO A 21 -27.41 -8.67 27.80
N VAL A 22 -26.27 -9.30 27.57
CA VAL A 22 -26.12 -10.76 27.55
C VAL A 22 -25.75 -11.30 28.92
N THR A 23 -24.73 -10.73 29.54
CA THR A 23 -24.13 -11.22 30.79
C THR A 23 -24.62 -10.51 32.03
N GLY A 24 -25.16 -9.29 31.90
CA GLY A 24 -25.58 -8.43 33.00
C GLY A 24 -24.38 -7.74 33.71
N CYS A 25 -23.17 -7.94 33.26
CA CYS A 25 -21.97 -7.32 33.82
C CYS A 25 -21.82 -5.86 33.37
N LYS A 26 -21.20 -5.02 34.21
CA LYS A 26 -20.81 -3.69 33.77
C LYS A 26 -19.63 -3.74 32.80
N ILE A 27 -19.76 -3.01 31.70
CA ILE A 27 -18.71 -2.83 30.70
C ILE A 27 -18.35 -1.35 30.64
N GLU A 28 -17.07 -1.06 30.67
CA GLU A 28 -16.51 0.29 30.63
C GLU A 28 -15.83 0.51 29.26
N TYR A 29 -16.20 1.59 28.60
CA TYR A 29 -15.64 1.98 27.30
C TYR A 29 -14.89 3.29 27.42
N HIS A 30 -13.67 3.33 26.95
CA HIS A 30 -12.78 4.49 27.00
C HIS A 30 -12.83 5.37 25.75
N SER A 31 -13.58 4.98 24.73
CA SER A 31 -13.87 5.80 23.56
C SER A 31 -15.28 5.56 23.03
N LEU A 32 -15.91 6.61 22.48
CA LEU A 32 -17.22 6.52 21.82
C LEU A 32 -17.17 5.63 20.58
N GLU A 33 -16.06 5.63 19.87
CA GLU A 33 -15.86 4.82 18.66
C GLU A 33 -15.85 3.32 18.99
N HIS A 34 -15.17 2.95 20.06
CA HIS A 34 -15.15 1.57 20.55
C HIS A 34 -16.50 1.13 21.11
N PHE A 35 -17.16 1.99 21.87
CA PHE A 35 -18.53 1.74 22.33
C PHE A 35 -19.49 1.51 21.18
N ALA A 36 -19.46 2.38 20.20
CA ALA A 36 -20.32 2.30 19.06
C ALA A 36 -20.00 1.07 18.16
N GLN A 37 -18.73 0.70 17.99
CA GLN A 37 -18.34 -0.52 17.29
C GLN A 37 -18.84 -1.77 18.01
N SER A 38 -18.77 -1.81 19.34
CA SER A 38 -19.29 -2.93 20.12
C SER A 38 -20.82 -3.08 20.06
N CYS A 39 -21.54 -1.98 19.81
CA CYS A 39 -22.98 -2.03 19.58
C CYS A 39 -23.39 -2.68 18.26
N ILE A 40 -22.47 -2.78 17.31
CA ILE A 40 -22.69 -3.36 15.97
C ILE A 40 -22.15 -4.78 15.89
N ASP A 41 -21.19 -5.13 16.73
CA ASP A 41 -20.62 -6.48 16.76
C ASP A 41 -21.70 -7.47 17.20
N GLU A 42 -22.27 -8.20 16.22
CA GLU A 42 -23.31 -9.21 16.45
C GLU A 42 -22.91 -10.25 17.50
N GLN A 43 -21.64 -10.49 17.66
CA GLN A 43 -21.10 -11.45 18.65
C GLN A 43 -21.12 -10.89 20.06
N ALA A 44 -20.99 -9.57 20.24
CA ALA A 44 -20.92 -8.93 21.53
C ALA A 44 -22.29 -8.78 22.21
N PHE A 45 -23.34 -8.49 21.42
CA PHE A 45 -24.67 -8.20 21.94
C PHE A 45 -25.77 -9.18 21.44
N LYS A 46 -25.39 -10.36 21.01
CA LYS A 46 -26.34 -11.37 20.59
C LYS A 46 -27.11 -11.92 21.80
N VAL A 47 -28.41 -11.64 21.82
CA VAL A 47 -29.32 -12.00 22.90
C VAL A 47 -29.92 -13.37 22.65
N LYS A 48 -29.93 -14.20 23.68
CA LYS A 48 -30.58 -15.53 23.71
C LYS A 48 -31.55 -15.60 24.86
N PRO A 49 -32.46 -16.60 24.92
CA PRO A 49 -33.41 -16.75 26.01
C PRO A 49 -32.81 -16.68 27.41
N GLU A 50 -31.56 -17.22 27.57
CA GLU A 50 -30.80 -17.21 28.83
C GLU A 50 -30.07 -15.89 29.12
N SER A 51 -30.10 -14.91 28.24
CA SER A 51 -29.41 -13.62 28.41
C SER A 51 -30.04 -12.79 29.51
N TYR A 52 -29.23 -11.98 30.19
CA TYR A 52 -29.65 -11.09 31.28
C TYR A 52 -30.90 -10.25 30.93
N ILE A 53 -30.88 -9.59 29.75
CA ILE A 53 -32.02 -8.76 29.32
C ILE A 53 -33.30 -9.58 29.19
N CYS A 54 -33.23 -10.81 28.70
CA CYS A 54 -34.42 -11.69 28.55
C CYS A 54 -34.94 -12.19 29.90
N SER A 55 -34.09 -12.37 30.89
CA SER A 55 -34.50 -12.70 32.26
C SER A 55 -35.36 -11.59 32.92
N LYS A 56 -35.25 -10.36 32.44
CA LYS A 56 -36.02 -9.17 32.88
C LYS A 56 -37.25 -8.89 32.04
N LEU A 57 -37.48 -9.70 30.98
CA LEU A 57 -38.57 -9.59 30.02
C LEU A 57 -39.23 -10.96 29.78
N PRO A 58 -39.90 -11.57 30.80
CA PRO A 58 -40.32 -12.97 30.76
C PRO A 58 -41.31 -13.33 29.63
N ASP A 59 -42.02 -12.35 29.09
CA ASP A 59 -43.01 -12.54 27.99
C ASP A 59 -42.43 -12.33 26.60
N TYR A 60 -41.08 -12.30 26.47
CA TYR A 60 -40.42 -11.94 25.24
C TYR A 60 -39.59 -13.11 24.68
N ASN A 61 -39.84 -13.47 23.40
CA ASN A 61 -39.00 -14.42 22.69
C ASN A 61 -37.77 -13.74 22.11
N CYS A 62 -36.60 -14.05 22.68
CA CYS A 62 -35.31 -13.45 22.30
C CYS A 62 -34.52 -14.30 21.30
N GLU A 63 -35.12 -15.21 20.60
CA GLU A 63 -34.42 -16.10 19.66
C GLU A 63 -33.75 -15.32 18.51
N ASN A 64 -32.42 -15.43 18.41
CA ASN A 64 -31.57 -14.76 17.40
C ASN A 64 -31.63 -13.21 17.39
N CYS A 65 -31.93 -12.58 18.50
CA CYS A 65 -31.97 -11.13 18.62
C CYS A 65 -30.61 -10.51 18.93
N ILE A 66 -30.44 -9.25 18.57
CA ILE A 66 -29.31 -8.41 18.92
C ILE A 66 -29.80 -7.22 19.72
N ALA A 67 -29.15 -6.89 20.82
CA ALA A 67 -29.50 -5.73 21.63
C ALA A 67 -28.65 -4.51 21.22
N PHE A 68 -29.30 -3.40 20.91
CA PHE A 68 -28.65 -2.13 20.60
C PHE A 68 -28.88 -1.12 21.70
N PRO A 69 -27.85 -0.43 22.22
CA PRO A 69 -28.05 0.55 23.28
C PRO A 69 -28.81 1.77 22.81
N LEU A 70 -29.65 2.30 23.69
CA LEU A 70 -30.32 3.58 23.56
C LEU A 70 -29.62 4.56 24.48
N VAL A 71 -29.20 5.68 23.95
CA VAL A 71 -28.51 6.73 24.70
C VAL A 71 -29.37 7.97 24.88
N ASN A 72 -29.05 8.74 25.90
CA ASN A 72 -29.65 10.02 26.13
C ASN A 72 -29.18 11.04 25.06
N PRO A 73 -30.05 11.64 24.25
CA PRO A 73 -29.64 12.59 23.20
C PRO A 73 -28.84 13.80 23.70
N LYS A 74 -29.04 14.18 24.96
CA LYS A 74 -28.31 15.30 25.58
C LYS A 74 -27.00 14.90 26.21
N LYS A 75 -26.83 13.62 26.49
CA LYS A 75 -25.62 13.05 27.11
C LYS A 75 -25.31 11.69 26.47
N LEU A 76 -24.68 11.73 25.32
CA LEU A 76 -24.48 10.60 24.43
C LEU A 76 -23.64 9.47 25.02
N THR A 77 -23.01 9.68 26.17
CA THR A 77 -22.27 8.68 26.96
C THR A 77 -23.15 7.92 27.96
N GLU A 78 -24.44 8.29 28.09
CA GLU A 78 -25.35 7.69 29.05
C GLU A 78 -26.31 6.72 28.35
N VAL A 79 -26.12 5.43 28.60
CA VAL A 79 -26.99 4.36 28.09
C VAL A 79 -28.20 4.25 29.01
N THR A 80 -29.42 4.51 28.47
CA THR A 80 -30.66 4.54 29.22
C THR A 80 -31.60 3.39 28.86
N GLY A 81 -31.27 2.58 27.85
CA GLY A 81 -32.11 1.49 27.45
C GLY A 81 -31.44 0.62 26.38
N TYR A 82 -32.17 -0.39 25.95
CA TYR A 82 -31.79 -1.23 24.82
C TYR A 82 -32.96 -1.41 23.87
N ARG A 83 -32.63 -1.48 22.59
CA ARG A 83 -33.49 -1.94 21.54
C ARG A 83 -33.09 -3.36 21.16
N ILE A 84 -34.03 -4.26 21.04
CA ILE A 84 -33.81 -5.63 20.62
C ILE A 84 -34.16 -5.75 19.13
N GLY A 85 -33.16 -6.08 18.31
CA GLY A 85 -33.32 -6.24 16.87
C GLY A 85 -33.97 -7.57 16.50
N GLY A 86 -34.65 -7.59 15.36
CA GLY A 86 -35.44 -8.73 14.86
C GLY A 86 -36.93 -8.60 15.20
N ILE A 87 -37.28 -8.05 16.35
CA ILE A 87 -38.62 -7.60 16.73
C ILE A 87 -38.46 -6.21 17.31
N VAL A 88 -39.29 -5.28 16.86
CA VAL A 88 -39.09 -3.85 17.08
C VAL A 88 -39.62 -3.43 18.44
N ARG A 89 -39.08 -3.98 19.51
CA ARG A 89 -39.40 -3.55 20.87
C ARG A 89 -38.19 -2.86 21.51
N LYS A 90 -38.44 -1.78 22.20
CA LYS A 90 -37.44 -0.93 22.84
C LYS A 90 -37.77 -0.83 24.31
N PHE A 91 -36.75 -0.99 25.14
CA PHE A 91 -36.91 -1.04 26.59
C PHE A 91 -35.99 -0.07 27.30
N ASP A 92 -36.60 0.66 28.26
CA ASP A 92 -35.86 1.48 29.22
C ASP A 92 -35.42 0.60 30.39
N ILE A 93 -34.11 0.58 30.62
CA ILE A 93 -33.48 -0.24 31.68
C ILE A 93 -33.18 0.56 32.95
N THR A 94 -33.53 1.81 32.98
CA THR A 94 -33.32 2.67 34.17
C THR A 94 -34.30 2.37 35.33
N GLN A 95 -35.32 1.56 35.05
CA GLN A 95 -36.34 1.15 36.02
C GLN A 95 -36.57 -0.37 35.95
N GLU A 96 -36.71 -1.02 37.10
CA GLU A 96 -37.14 -2.41 37.17
C GLU A 96 -38.62 -2.49 37.61
N PRO A 97 -39.48 -3.28 36.91
CA PRO A 97 -39.23 -4.02 35.68
C PRO A 97 -38.99 -3.11 34.50
N PHE A 98 -38.25 -3.61 33.49
CA PHE A 98 -37.91 -2.86 32.26
C PHE A 98 -39.20 -2.41 31.57
N LYS A 99 -39.26 -1.13 31.25
CA LYS A 99 -40.45 -0.49 30.66
C LYS A 99 -40.28 -0.38 29.14
N GLU A 100 -41.31 -0.82 28.39
CA GLU A 100 -41.35 -0.63 26.94
C GLU A 100 -41.44 0.85 26.55
N ILE A 101 -40.66 1.26 25.58
CA ILE A 101 -40.55 2.63 25.09
C ILE A 101 -41.34 2.76 23.78
N ASP A 102 -42.17 3.78 23.67
CA ASP A 102 -42.88 4.11 22.42
C ASP A 102 -41.89 4.41 21.31
N SER A 103 -42.06 3.77 20.15
CA SER A 103 -41.17 3.90 18.97
C SER A 103 -41.07 5.34 18.45
N LYS A 104 -42.10 6.15 18.63
CA LYS A 104 -42.12 7.57 18.23
C LYS A 104 -41.12 8.45 19.00
N LYS A 105 -40.61 7.98 20.14
CA LYS A 105 -39.67 8.70 20.99
C LYS A 105 -38.18 8.42 20.64
N VAL A 106 -37.89 7.51 19.71
CA VAL A 106 -36.53 7.10 19.36
C VAL A 106 -36.21 7.59 17.96
N SER A 107 -35.00 8.12 17.76
CA SER A 107 -34.45 8.41 16.44
C SER A 107 -33.19 7.59 16.21
N PHE A 108 -32.87 7.35 14.94
CA PHE A 108 -31.66 6.67 14.51
C PHE A 108 -30.65 7.65 13.95
N LEU A 109 -29.41 7.41 14.26
CA LEU A 109 -28.29 8.15 13.71
C LEU A 109 -27.33 7.16 13.04
N ILE A 110 -27.07 7.38 11.77
CA ILE A 110 -26.08 6.62 11.02
C ILE A 110 -24.86 7.50 10.85
N GLY A 111 -23.70 7.04 11.30
CA GLY A 111 -22.51 7.75 11.04
C GLY A 111 -21.22 7.30 11.70
N LYS A 112 -20.15 7.40 10.93
CA LYS A 112 -18.79 7.35 11.47
C LYS A 112 -18.46 8.72 12.08
N GLY A 113 -18.48 8.82 13.41
CA GLY A 113 -17.80 9.90 14.13
C GLY A 113 -18.50 11.26 14.28
N GLN A 114 -19.65 11.53 13.68
CA GLN A 114 -20.40 12.76 13.94
C GLN A 114 -21.82 12.45 14.40
N ILE A 115 -22.09 12.85 15.61
CA ILE A 115 -23.38 12.72 16.27
C ILE A 115 -24.11 14.05 16.13
N ALA A 116 -25.01 14.15 15.15
CA ALA A 116 -25.99 15.25 15.13
C ALA A 116 -27.16 14.85 16.03
N ALA A 117 -27.19 15.39 17.24
CA ALA A 117 -28.28 15.15 18.16
C ALA A 117 -29.58 15.77 17.64
N ASN A 118 -30.60 14.95 17.32
CA ASN A 118 -31.94 15.44 17.19
C ASN A 118 -32.49 15.62 18.59
N THR A 119 -32.41 16.84 19.11
CA THR A 119 -32.81 17.21 20.48
C THR A 119 -34.32 17.07 20.77
N ASN A 120 -35.13 16.85 19.74
CA ASN A 120 -36.58 16.67 19.88
C ASN A 120 -37.00 15.23 20.21
N LYS A 121 -36.08 14.27 20.22
CA LYS A 121 -36.34 12.88 20.56
C LYS A 121 -35.78 12.53 21.95
N GLN A 122 -36.44 11.65 22.65
CA GLN A 122 -36.06 11.25 24.00
C GLN A 122 -34.92 10.22 24.04
N TYR A 123 -34.82 9.44 23.00
CA TYR A 123 -33.81 8.35 22.88
C TYR A 123 -33.16 8.39 21.52
N MET A 124 -31.90 7.92 21.47
CA MET A 124 -31.16 7.83 20.24
C MET A 124 -30.45 6.47 20.17
N SER A 125 -30.52 5.79 19.01
CA SER A 125 -29.83 4.55 18.74
C SER A 125 -28.72 4.79 17.73
N TYR A 126 -27.54 4.23 18.00
CA TYR A 126 -26.40 4.28 17.10
C TYR A 126 -26.45 3.14 16.11
N VAL A 127 -26.23 3.47 14.85
CA VAL A 127 -25.86 2.51 13.82
C VAL A 127 -24.63 3.05 13.12
N LEU A 128 -23.53 2.31 13.15
CA LEU A 128 -22.26 2.75 12.58
C LEU A 128 -21.94 2.02 11.28
N GLY A 129 -21.49 2.84 10.32
CA GLY A 129 -20.81 2.39 9.11
C GLY A 129 -21.74 1.91 7.99
N THR A 130 -21.30 2.17 6.79
CA THR A 130 -21.93 1.78 5.52
C THR A 130 -21.94 0.28 5.27
N ASP A 131 -21.10 -0.46 5.98
CA ASP A 131 -20.92 -1.90 5.78
C ASP A 131 -22.09 -2.71 6.36
N ASN A 132 -22.94 -2.08 7.17
CA ASN A 132 -24.09 -2.68 7.84
C ASN A 132 -25.44 -2.11 7.38
N ILE A 133 -25.53 -1.60 6.15
CA ILE A 133 -26.79 -1.08 5.61
C ILE A 133 -27.92 -2.13 5.67
N GLY A 134 -27.63 -3.39 5.36
CA GLY A 134 -28.58 -4.48 5.47
C GLY A 134 -29.12 -4.68 6.89
N LEU A 135 -28.23 -4.68 7.89
CA LEU A 135 -28.58 -4.76 9.31
C LEU A 135 -29.39 -3.53 9.75
N PHE A 136 -28.94 -2.35 9.33
CA PHE A 136 -29.65 -1.10 9.60
C PHE A 136 -31.08 -1.08 9.03
N MET A 137 -31.25 -1.52 7.78
CA MET A 137 -32.56 -1.57 7.15
C MET A 137 -33.48 -2.60 7.81
N SER A 138 -32.93 -3.70 8.35
CA SER A 138 -33.70 -4.63 9.18
C SER A 138 -34.21 -3.99 10.47
N ILE A 139 -33.47 -3.05 11.01
CA ILE A 139 -33.81 -2.27 12.21
C ILE A 139 -34.89 -1.23 11.87
N ALA A 140 -34.83 -0.61 10.71
CA ALA A 140 -35.78 0.42 10.25
C ALA A 140 -37.15 -0.13 9.85
N LYS A 141 -37.34 -1.45 9.82
CA LYS A 141 -38.58 -2.14 9.43
C LYS A 141 -39.85 -1.70 10.17
N ALA A 142 -39.71 -1.02 11.28
CA ALA A 142 -40.79 -0.67 12.17
C ALA A 142 -41.37 0.74 12.02
N GLY A 143 -41.19 1.40 10.93
CA GLY A 143 -41.80 2.69 10.65
C GLY A 143 -41.05 3.89 11.24
N GLU A 144 -39.80 3.74 11.54
CA GLU A 144 -38.93 4.83 12.00
C GLU A 144 -38.30 5.56 10.80
N ALA A 145 -38.32 6.89 10.83
CA ALA A 145 -37.69 7.72 9.82
C ALA A 145 -36.17 7.57 9.91
N VAL A 146 -35.55 7.21 8.80
CA VAL A 146 -34.12 7.05 8.67
C VAL A 146 -33.59 8.31 8.01
N VAL A 147 -32.78 9.07 8.73
CA VAL A 147 -32.12 10.25 8.18
C VAL A 147 -30.67 9.89 7.89
N PHE A 148 -30.30 9.87 6.62
CA PHE A 148 -28.89 9.74 6.22
C PHE A 148 -28.20 11.10 6.37
N ASN A 149 -27.10 11.14 7.10
CA ASN A 149 -26.29 12.34 7.21
C ASN A 149 -25.31 12.43 6.03
N LYS A 150 -25.13 13.63 5.48
CA LYS A 150 -24.33 13.93 4.26
C LYS A 150 -22.92 13.34 4.24
N ASN A 151 -22.30 13.11 5.37
CA ASN A 151 -20.89 12.75 5.47
C ASN A 151 -20.63 11.25 5.64
N ILE A 152 -21.66 10.40 5.63
CA ILE A 152 -21.52 9.10 6.27
C ILE A 152 -21.76 7.93 5.36
N ASP A 153 -22.58 8.08 4.33
CA ASP A 153 -23.02 6.95 3.57
C ASP A 153 -22.47 6.95 2.15
N ARG A 154 -21.67 5.92 1.81
CA ARG A 154 -21.21 5.66 0.43
C ARG A 154 -22.39 5.50 -0.52
N ALA A 155 -23.48 4.88 -0.11
CA ALA A 155 -24.69 4.75 -0.89
C ALA A 155 -25.33 6.12 -1.14
N TYR A 156 -25.39 6.97 -0.12
CA TYR A 156 -25.88 8.34 -0.23
C TYR A 156 -24.97 9.21 -1.12
N GLN A 157 -23.64 9.12 -0.96
CA GLN A 157 -22.69 9.81 -1.82
C GLN A 157 -22.78 9.34 -3.28
N ILE A 158 -22.99 8.04 -3.52
CA ILE A 158 -23.19 7.49 -4.85
C ILE A 158 -24.50 8.03 -5.46
N ILE A 159 -25.57 8.14 -4.68
CA ILE A 159 -26.85 8.68 -5.13
C ILE A 159 -26.75 10.17 -5.42
N ASN A 160 -26.08 10.94 -4.56
CA ASN A 160 -25.94 12.40 -4.70
C ASN A 160 -24.90 12.86 -5.71
N LYS A 161 -24.02 11.98 -6.18
CA LYS A 161 -22.96 12.38 -7.12
C LYS A 161 -23.56 12.89 -8.43
N GLY A 162 -23.37 14.19 -8.69
CA GLY A 162 -23.79 14.85 -9.91
C GLY A 162 -25.18 15.50 -9.88
N MET A 163 -25.76 15.71 -8.68
CA MET A 163 -27.01 16.45 -8.56
C MET A 163 -26.88 17.67 -7.61
N PRO A 164 -27.58 18.80 -7.85
CA PRO A 164 -27.53 19.97 -6.97
C PRO A 164 -28.01 19.64 -5.55
N GLU A 165 -27.36 20.22 -4.54
CA GLU A 165 -27.67 19.99 -3.11
C GLU A 165 -29.14 20.26 -2.73
N SER A 166 -29.82 21.14 -3.47
CA SER A 166 -31.22 21.50 -3.29
C SER A 166 -32.21 20.36 -3.61
N ILE A 167 -31.78 19.34 -4.36
CA ILE A 167 -32.67 18.25 -4.81
C ILE A 167 -32.57 17.02 -3.91
N PHE A 168 -31.61 16.94 -2.99
CA PHE A 168 -31.33 15.75 -2.21
C PHE A 168 -31.38 15.92 -0.70
N ARG A 169 -32.59 16.00 -0.17
CA ARG A 169 -32.87 15.48 1.17
C ARG A 169 -33.61 14.17 1.01
N MET A 170 -32.88 13.09 0.84
CA MET A 170 -33.49 11.78 0.69
C MET A 170 -33.75 11.16 2.04
N THR A 171 -35.03 10.86 2.29
CA THR A 171 -35.47 10.04 3.41
C THR A 171 -35.80 8.65 2.89
N VAL A 172 -35.26 7.63 3.54
CA VAL A 172 -35.50 6.23 3.16
C VAL A 172 -36.21 5.52 4.30
N GLY A 173 -37.26 4.80 4.01
CA GLY A 173 -37.99 4.05 5.03
C GLY A 173 -39.01 3.08 4.44
N PHE A 174 -39.60 2.23 5.29
CA PHE A 174 -40.66 1.29 4.91
C PHE A 174 -42.05 1.94 4.89
N ASN A 175 -42.26 2.98 5.64
CA ASN A 175 -43.52 3.72 5.71
C ASN A 175 -43.31 5.18 5.29
N GLU A 176 -44.27 5.72 4.55
CA GLU A 176 -44.27 7.11 4.12
C GLU A 176 -44.35 8.07 5.31
N PRO A 177 -43.56 9.15 5.32
CA PRO A 177 -43.64 10.17 6.36
C PRO A 177 -44.93 10.96 6.23
N GLU A 178 -45.49 11.41 7.37
CA GLU A 178 -46.74 12.21 7.45
C GLU A 178 -46.63 13.62 6.82
N GLN A 179 -45.42 14.08 6.48
CA GLN A 179 -45.16 15.37 5.82
C GLN A 179 -44.32 15.17 4.59
N ASN A 180 -44.73 15.77 3.47
CA ASN A 180 -44.01 15.77 2.20
C ASN A 180 -42.57 16.27 2.40
N GLN A 181 -41.59 15.37 2.32
CA GLN A 181 -40.20 15.70 2.19
C GLN A 181 -39.78 15.42 0.75
N ASP A 182 -38.94 16.27 0.19
CA ASP A 182 -38.69 16.40 -1.26
C ASP A 182 -38.30 15.12 -2.00
N LEU A 183 -37.89 14.08 -1.32
CA LEU A 183 -37.71 12.76 -1.91
C LEU A 183 -37.77 11.64 -0.87
N PHE A 184 -38.72 10.74 -1.02
CA PHE A 184 -38.82 9.56 -0.20
C PHE A 184 -38.69 8.27 -1.04
N ILE A 185 -37.76 7.41 -0.71
CA ILE A 185 -37.66 6.07 -1.31
C ILE A 185 -38.30 5.09 -0.36
N LYS A 186 -39.44 4.55 -0.77
CA LYS A 186 -40.11 3.46 -0.05
C LYS A 186 -39.40 2.14 -0.31
N LEU A 187 -39.05 1.46 0.76
CA LEU A 187 -38.44 0.14 0.73
C LEU A 187 -39.51 -0.92 1.00
N ASP A 188 -39.42 -2.04 0.32
CA ASP A 188 -40.22 -3.23 0.59
C ASP A 188 -39.45 -4.27 1.43
N GLU A 189 -40.14 -5.33 1.85
CA GLU A 189 -39.54 -6.36 2.69
C GLU A 189 -38.41 -7.15 2.02
N SER A 190 -38.37 -7.19 0.68
CA SER A 190 -37.34 -7.87 -0.07
C SER A 190 -35.97 -7.21 0.12
N PHE A 191 -35.96 -5.91 0.39
CA PHE A 191 -34.74 -5.12 0.65
C PHE A 191 -33.92 -5.67 1.85
N LEU A 192 -34.60 -6.27 2.83
CA LEU A 192 -33.98 -6.81 4.04
C LEU A 192 -33.10 -8.05 3.78
N SER A 193 -33.30 -8.72 2.65
CA SER A 193 -32.53 -9.89 2.24
C SER A 193 -31.36 -9.58 1.30
N LEU A 194 -31.21 -8.32 0.91
CA LEU A 194 -30.16 -7.90 -0.03
C LEU A 194 -28.78 -7.89 0.63
N SER A 195 -27.78 -8.37 -0.09
CA SER A 195 -26.38 -8.18 0.26
C SER A 195 -25.95 -6.71 0.06
N GLU A 196 -24.84 -6.29 0.67
CA GLU A 196 -24.32 -4.92 0.55
C GLU A 196 -24.18 -4.46 -0.90
N ASN A 197 -23.68 -5.32 -1.79
CA ASN A 197 -23.56 -5.01 -3.22
C ASN A 197 -24.91 -4.80 -3.91
N GLN A 198 -25.92 -5.61 -3.55
CA GLN A 198 -27.27 -5.46 -4.08
C GLN A 198 -27.95 -4.19 -3.55
N VAL A 199 -27.71 -3.82 -2.29
CA VAL A 199 -28.18 -2.54 -1.73
C VAL A 199 -27.56 -1.36 -2.48
N ARG A 200 -26.25 -1.39 -2.76
CA ARG A 200 -25.57 -0.38 -3.57
C ARG A 200 -26.16 -0.28 -4.97
N GLN A 201 -26.39 -1.43 -5.60
CA GLN A 201 -26.99 -1.49 -6.94
C GLN A 201 -28.40 -0.93 -6.96
N PHE A 202 -29.23 -1.28 -5.98
CA PHE A 202 -30.59 -0.74 -5.79
C PHE A 202 -30.61 0.78 -5.76
N PHE A 203 -29.73 1.40 -4.96
CA PHE A 203 -29.65 2.87 -4.89
C PHE A 203 -29.12 3.49 -6.18
N LEU A 204 -28.21 2.85 -6.88
CA LEU A 204 -27.73 3.29 -8.19
C LEU A 204 -28.86 3.29 -9.24
N GLU A 205 -29.68 2.24 -9.27
CA GLU A 205 -30.83 2.12 -10.17
C GLU A 205 -31.90 3.18 -9.85
N LYS A 206 -32.19 3.39 -8.57
CA LYS A 206 -33.14 4.46 -8.14
C LYS A 206 -32.64 5.84 -8.54
N LYS A 207 -31.35 6.11 -8.41
CA LYS A 207 -30.73 7.35 -8.93
C LYS A 207 -30.90 7.50 -10.43
N GLN A 208 -30.64 6.44 -11.21
CA GLN A 208 -30.80 6.49 -12.66
C GLN A 208 -32.26 6.71 -13.09
N GLN A 209 -33.22 6.10 -12.36
CA GLN A 209 -34.65 6.33 -12.59
C GLN A 209 -35.05 7.77 -12.33
N LEU A 210 -34.53 8.37 -11.25
CA LEU A 210 -34.77 9.78 -10.90
C LEU A 210 -34.16 10.74 -11.93
N ILE A 211 -32.94 10.47 -12.41
CA ILE A 211 -32.30 11.24 -13.47
C ILE A 211 -33.13 11.18 -14.77
N LYS A 212 -33.70 10.04 -15.10
CA LYS A 212 -34.56 9.86 -16.30
C LYS A 212 -35.93 10.49 -16.16
N SER A 213 -36.43 10.72 -14.95
CA SER A 213 -37.72 11.38 -14.71
C SER A 213 -37.66 12.90 -14.71
N ILE A 214 -36.45 13.47 -14.68
CA ILE A 214 -36.21 14.90 -14.88
C ILE A 214 -36.16 15.14 -16.39
N ASP A 215 -37.04 16.05 -16.87
CA ASP A 215 -37.17 16.38 -18.28
C ASP A 215 -35.79 16.76 -18.90
N PRO A 216 -35.32 16.07 -19.96
CA PRO A 216 -34.03 16.32 -20.57
C PRO A 216 -33.82 17.79 -21.01
N ASP A 217 -34.89 18.46 -21.47
CA ASP A 217 -34.82 19.85 -21.94
C ASP A 217 -34.63 20.85 -20.78
N THR A 218 -35.07 20.49 -19.58
CA THR A 218 -34.83 21.28 -18.36
C THR A 218 -33.38 21.09 -17.87
N PHE A 219 -32.81 19.90 -18.11
CA PHE A 219 -31.44 19.60 -17.68
C PHE A 219 -30.37 20.25 -18.58
N GLU A 220 -30.60 20.35 -19.90
CA GLU A 220 -29.69 21.06 -20.81
C GLU A 220 -29.71 22.58 -20.60
N GLN A 221 -30.86 23.17 -20.31
CA GLN A 221 -30.96 24.61 -19.99
C GLN A 221 -30.38 24.92 -18.61
N HIS A 222 -30.61 24.08 -17.60
CA HIS A 222 -30.01 24.24 -16.27
C HIS A 222 -28.52 23.94 -16.25
N SER A 223 -27.99 23.08 -17.12
CA SER A 223 -26.55 22.79 -17.17
C SER A 223 -25.73 23.92 -17.78
N ALA A 224 -26.31 24.73 -18.66
CA ALA A 224 -25.61 25.84 -19.27
C ALA A 224 -25.81 27.17 -18.53
N ASP A 225 -27.02 27.47 -18.08
CA ASP A 225 -27.36 28.76 -17.48
C ASP A 225 -27.32 28.73 -15.94
N GLU A 226 -27.56 27.60 -15.26
CA GLU A 226 -27.38 27.48 -13.81
C GLU A 226 -25.97 27.17 -13.40
N VAL A 227 -25.15 26.52 -14.21
CA VAL A 227 -23.70 26.48 -14.00
C VAL A 227 -23.10 27.88 -14.17
N VAL A 228 -23.72 28.75 -14.97
CA VAL A 228 -23.32 30.17 -15.10
C VAL A 228 -23.99 31.02 -13.98
N ALA A 229 -25.14 30.60 -13.43
CA ALA A 229 -25.85 31.35 -12.36
C ALA A 229 -25.53 30.86 -10.93
N GLN A 230 -24.95 29.63 -10.77
CA GLN A 230 -24.44 29.11 -9.47
C GLN A 230 -22.91 29.10 -9.40
N ILE A 231 -22.20 29.60 -10.39
CA ILE A 231 -20.95 30.29 -10.10
C ILE A 231 -21.40 31.39 -9.11
N PRO A 232 -20.99 31.29 -7.81
CA PRO A 232 -21.31 32.38 -6.85
C PRO A 232 -20.90 33.61 -7.62
N LYS A 233 -21.85 34.61 -7.75
CA LYS A 233 -21.57 35.89 -8.41
C LYS A 233 -20.14 36.17 -8.09
N ILE A 234 -19.28 36.15 -9.10
CA ILE A 234 -17.88 36.52 -8.92
C ILE A 234 -18.03 37.95 -8.45
N GLU A 235 -18.02 38.14 -7.12
CA GLU A 235 -17.90 39.46 -6.58
C GLU A 235 -16.59 39.95 -7.19
N LEU A 236 -16.75 40.86 -8.15
CA LEU A 236 -15.63 41.40 -8.91
C LEU A 236 -14.57 41.81 -7.88
N LEU A 237 -13.44 41.15 -7.91
CA LEU A 237 -12.32 41.50 -7.05
C LEU A 237 -12.05 42.98 -7.23
N PRO A 238 -11.76 43.71 -6.17
CA PRO A 238 -11.34 45.08 -6.30
C PRO A 238 -10.19 45.19 -7.31
N LYS A 239 -10.22 46.24 -8.14
CA LYS A 239 -9.22 46.40 -9.22
C LYS A 239 -7.80 46.25 -8.67
N GLY A 240 -7.00 45.35 -9.26
CA GLY A 240 -5.63 45.05 -8.84
C GLY A 240 -5.48 44.05 -7.67
N HIS A 241 -6.57 43.49 -7.17
CA HIS A 241 -6.51 42.43 -6.13
C HIS A 241 -6.54 41.04 -6.76
N LEU A 242 -5.71 40.11 -6.23
CA LEU A 242 -5.69 38.69 -6.59
C LEU A 242 -6.68 37.84 -5.78
N ALA A 243 -7.13 38.39 -4.62
CA ALA A 243 -8.14 37.78 -3.77
C ALA A 243 -8.92 38.87 -3.04
N LYS A 244 -10.10 38.55 -2.48
CA LYS A 244 -10.88 39.50 -1.66
C LYS A 244 -10.09 39.97 -0.44
N PRO A 245 -10.15 41.26 -0.10
CA PRO A 245 -9.58 41.74 1.16
C PRO A 245 -10.16 41.00 2.36
N MET A 246 -9.30 40.55 3.26
CA MET A 246 -9.69 39.75 4.42
C MET A 246 -9.58 40.58 5.70
N LYS A 247 -10.68 40.70 6.44
CA LYS A 247 -10.72 41.44 7.72
C LYS A 247 -9.96 40.66 8.80
N TRP A 248 -9.11 41.35 9.54
CA TRP A 248 -8.35 40.84 10.67
C TRP A 248 -8.15 41.92 11.72
N GLU A 249 -8.66 41.69 12.95
CA GLU A 249 -8.62 42.69 14.03
C GLU A 249 -9.15 44.06 13.57
N ASN A 250 -8.30 45.08 13.66
CA ASN A 250 -8.63 46.50 13.30
C ASN A 250 -8.18 46.84 11.87
N GLY A 251 -7.92 45.84 11.01
CA GLY A 251 -7.47 46.06 9.66
C GLY A 251 -7.90 44.97 8.68
N HIS A 252 -7.29 45.02 7.50
CA HIS A 252 -7.59 44.08 6.42
C HIS A 252 -6.30 43.64 5.73
N PHE A 253 -6.22 42.37 5.36
CA PHE A 253 -5.21 41.90 4.42
C PHE A 253 -5.66 42.14 2.99
N HIS A 254 -4.78 42.70 2.19
CA HIS A 254 -4.94 42.95 0.77
C HIS A 254 -3.90 42.18 0.00
N ILE A 255 -4.33 41.35 -0.94
CA ILE A 255 -3.49 40.51 -1.78
C ILE A 255 -3.57 41.06 -3.20
N THR A 256 -2.46 41.64 -3.68
CA THR A 256 -2.35 42.25 -5.00
C THR A 256 -1.18 41.65 -5.76
N GLU A 257 -1.03 42.02 -7.04
CA GLU A 257 0.13 41.62 -7.85
C GLU A 257 1.46 42.12 -7.25
N ASP A 258 1.44 43.21 -6.48
CA ASP A 258 2.65 43.78 -5.83
C ASP A 258 3.00 43.09 -4.51
N GLY A 259 2.08 42.28 -3.92
CA GLY A 259 2.33 41.61 -2.64
C GLY A 259 1.10 41.46 -1.76
N VAL A 260 1.36 40.90 -0.58
CA VAL A 260 0.43 40.87 0.54
C VAL A 260 0.68 42.08 1.44
N PHE A 261 -0.37 42.80 1.72
CA PHE A 261 -0.33 44.00 2.55
C PHE A 261 -1.33 43.89 3.68
N PHE A 262 -1.02 44.52 4.84
CA PHE A 262 -1.96 44.76 5.90
C PHE A 262 -2.29 46.25 5.95
N VAL A 263 -3.55 46.58 5.93
CA VAL A 263 -4.04 47.96 6.01
C VAL A 263 -4.81 48.11 7.32
N ASP A 264 -4.31 48.91 8.21
CA ASP A 264 -4.98 49.29 9.46
C ASP A 264 -5.21 50.83 9.51
N GLU A 265 -6.12 51.25 10.37
CA GLU A 265 -6.37 52.67 10.62
C GLU A 265 -5.71 53.06 11.96
N ASP A 266 -5.00 54.18 11.98
CA ASP A 266 -4.47 54.73 13.20
C ASP A 266 -5.58 55.37 14.04
N LYS A 267 -5.27 55.80 15.26
CA LYS A 267 -6.21 56.48 16.16
C LYS A 267 -6.86 57.74 15.59
N ASN A 268 -6.31 58.27 14.50
CA ASN A 268 -6.78 59.48 13.82
C ASN A 268 -7.56 59.17 12.55
N GLY A 269 -7.83 57.88 12.26
CA GLY A 269 -8.52 57.42 11.04
C GLY A 269 -7.66 57.45 9.78
N ILE A 270 -6.35 57.54 9.91
CA ILE A 270 -5.43 57.51 8.76
C ILE A 270 -5.06 56.07 8.46
N SER A 271 -5.37 55.62 7.26
CA SER A 271 -5.01 54.27 6.79
C SER A 271 -3.50 54.10 6.59
N GLN A 272 -2.92 53.09 7.22
CA GLN A 272 -1.51 52.74 7.08
C GLN A 272 -1.42 51.38 6.31
N LYS A 273 -0.73 51.42 5.17
CA LYS A 273 -0.46 50.22 4.35
C LYS A 273 0.91 49.66 4.65
N ARG A 274 0.99 48.41 5.15
CA ARG A 274 2.24 47.74 5.49
C ARG A 274 2.44 46.56 4.53
N PHE A 275 3.63 46.50 3.92
CA PHE A 275 4.06 45.33 3.12
C PHE A 275 4.38 44.16 4.04
N ILE A 276 3.89 42.96 3.69
CA ILE A 276 4.05 41.72 4.46
C ILE A 276 4.92 40.71 3.69
N SER A 277 4.59 40.42 2.44
CA SER A 277 5.34 39.48 1.59
C SER A 277 5.07 39.71 0.11
N SER A 278 5.89 39.13 -0.76
CA SER A 278 5.51 38.94 -2.17
C SER A 278 4.16 38.22 -2.28
N PRO A 279 3.49 38.22 -3.45
CA PRO A 279 2.17 37.63 -3.60
C PRO A 279 2.16 36.16 -3.24
N VAL A 280 1.37 35.78 -2.27
CA VAL A 280 1.11 34.38 -1.85
C VAL A 280 -0.39 34.20 -1.71
N LEU A 281 -0.95 33.28 -2.49
CA LEU A 281 -2.36 32.96 -2.45
C LEU A 281 -2.61 31.70 -1.63
N LEU A 282 -3.59 31.73 -0.73
CA LEU A 282 -4.08 30.54 -0.06
C LEU A 282 -5.22 29.93 -0.89
N VAL A 283 -5.00 28.72 -1.42
CA VAL A 283 -5.91 28.07 -2.36
C VAL A 283 -6.94 27.21 -1.65
N ALA A 284 -6.50 26.42 -0.67
CA ALA A 284 -7.37 25.49 0.06
C ALA A 284 -6.82 25.18 1.46
N LYS A 285 -7.69 24.77 2.37
CA LYS A 285 -7.28 24.06 3.61
C LYS A 285 -7.01 22.60 3.27
N THR A 286 -5.96 22.04 3.83
CA THR A 286 -5.60 20.63 3.59
C THR A 286 -5.86 19.78 4.84
N ARG A 287 -6.21 18.51 4.65
CA ARG A 287 -6.34 17.50 5.69
C ARG A 287 -6.20 16.12 5.09
N ASP A 288 -5.79 15.13 5.89
CA ASP A 288 -5.77 13.74 5.45
C ASP A 288 -7.19 13.10 5.46
N SER A 289 -7.28 11.87 4.98
CA SER A 289 -8.54 11.12 4.92
C SER A 289 -9.18 10.86 6.29
N SER A 290 -8.39 10.91 7.36
CA SER A 290 -8.84 10.74 8.76
C SER A 290 -9.14 12.07 9.46
N SER A 291 -9.17 13.18 8.70
CA SER A 291 -9.35 14.56 9.23
C SER A 291 -8.23 15.01 10.19
N ASN A 292 -7.02 14.46 10.00
CA ASN A 292 -5.80 14.87 10.68
C ASN A 292 -4.87 15.59 9.71
N ASN A 293 -3.65 15.90 10.16
CA ASN A 293 -2.60 16.53 9.37
C ASN A 293 -3.06 17.80 8.64
N TRP A 294 -3.78 18.65 9.39
CA TRP A 294 -4.31 19.89 8.85
C TRP A 294 -3.20 20.80 8.35
N GLY A 295 -3.46 21.52 7.26
CA GLY A 295 -2.52 22.41 6.62
C GLY A 295 -3.21 23.40 5.69
N VAL A 296 -2.40 24.07 4.89
CA VAL A 296 -2.82 25.02 3.86
C VAL A 296 -2.10 24.76 2.56
N LEU A 297 -2.82 24.84 1.45
CA LEU A 297 -2.26 24.85 0.11
C LEU A 297 -2.04 26.30 -0.33
N LEU A 298 -0.79 26.65 -0.57
CA LEU A 298 -0.34 27.97 -1.01
C LEU A 298 0.07 27.92 -2.49
N LYS A 299 -0.11 29.05 -3.18
CA LYS A 299 0.31 29.25 -4.58
C LYS A 299 0.97 30.62 -4.70
N TRP A 300 2.09 30.71 -5.42
CA TRP A 300 2.81 31.95 -5.71
C TRP A 300 3.65 31.82 -6.98
N THR A 301 4.12 32.96 -7.49
CA THR A 301 5.09 33.01 -8.58
C THR A 301 6.37 33.64 -8.06
N ASP A 302 7.52 33.03 -8.35
CA ASP A 302 8.82 33.58 -7.97
C ASP A 302 9.28 34.70 -8.93
N ASP A 303 10.37 35.37 -8.60
CA ASP A 303 10.93 36.46 -9.40
C ASP A 303 11.42 36.04 -10.80
N SER A 304 11.56 34.72 -11.05
CA SER A 304 11.89 34.15 -12.35
C SER A 304 10.64 33.84 -13.19
N GLY A 305 9.46 34.12 -12.68
CA GLY A 305 8.18 33.83 -13.31
C GLY A 305 7.73 32.37 -13.18
N ILE A 306 8.38 31.58 -12.34
CA ILE A 306 8.00 30.17 -12.13
C ILE A 306 6.87 30.11 -11.08
N GLU A 307 5.81 29.41 -11.44
CA GLU A 307 4.66 29.18 -10.57
C GLU A 307 4.95 28.03 -9.60
N HIS A 308 4.71 28.26 -8.32
CA HIS A 308 4.85 27.28 -7.25
C HIS A 308 3.51 27.00 -6.57
N ALA A 309 3.30 25.74 -6.18
CA ALA A 309 2.17 25.34 -5.33
C ALA A 309 2.68 24.36 -4.28
N GLN A 310 2.41 24.62 -3.01
CA GLN A 310 2.88 23.76 -1.91
C GLN A 310 1.83 23.67 -0.80
N ALA A 311 1.57 22.44 -0.34
CA ALA A 311 0.81 22.20 0.87
C ALA A 311 1.77 22.19 2.07
N LEU A 312 1.45 22.98 3.09
CA LEU A 312 2.24 23.13 4.30
C LEU A 312 1.41 22.74 5.53
N SER A 313 1.99 21.90 6.40
CA SER A 313 1.33 21.47 7.64
C SER A 313 1.12 22.62 8.60
N MET A 314 -0.03 22.64 9.29
CA MET A 314 -0.36 23.60 10.35
C MET A 314 0.60 23.54 11.54
N GLU A 315 1.34 22.43 11.71
CA GLU A 315 2.38 22.31 12.74
C GLU A 315 3.49 23.36 12.56
N LEU A 316 3.82 23.72 11.31
CA LEU A 316 4.83 24.75 11.02
C LEU A 316 4.43 26.14 11.50
N PHE A 317 3.15 26.33 11.82
CA PHE A 317 2.61 27.60 12.28
C PHE A 317 2.53 27.70 13.82
N GLN A 318 2.79 26.59 14.56
CA GLN A 318 2.63 26.55 16.02
C GLN A 318 3.86 27.06 16.79
N THR A 319 4.97 27.27 16.08
CA THR A 319 6.19 27.87 16.64
C THR A 319 6.24 29.38 16.30
N ASP A 320 7.41 29.96 16.37
CA ASP A 320 7.66 31.34 15.90
C ASP A 320 7.52 31.51 14.36
N GLY A 321 7.13 30.45 13.65
CA GLY A 321 6.98 30.41 12.19
C GLY A 321 8.30 30.48 11.41
N ALA A 322 9.45 30.30 12.06
CA ALA A 322 10.74 30.35 11.39
C ALA A 322 10.88 29.30 10.31
N ASP A 323 10.45 28.06 10.56
CA ASP A 323 10.56 26.97 9.60
C ASP A 323 9.61 27.15 8.43
N LEU A 324 8.39 27.67 8.66
CA LEU A 324 7.47 28.10 7.62
C LEU A 324 8.12 29.14 6.70
N ARG A 325 8.69 30.20 7.29
CA ARG A 325 9.35 31.26 6.52
C ARG A 325 10.56 30.76 5.73
N LYS A 326 11.37 29.87 6.33
CA LYS A 326 12.49 29.22 5.62
C LYS A 326 12.02 28.40 4.41
N ALA A 327 10.96 27.60 4.56
CA ALA A 327 10.42 26.79 3.49
C ALA A 327 9.94 27.63 2.31
N LEU A 328 9.22 28.73 2.59
CA LEU A 328 8.72 29.63 1.55
C LEU A 328 9.83 30.48 0.93
N ALA A 329 10.77 31.02 1.75
CA ALA A 329 11.89 31.78 1.25
C ALA A 329 12.83 30.95 0.37
N TYR A 330 13.02 29.68 0.67
CA TYR A 330 13.79 28.76 -0.17
C TYR A 330 13.24 28.66 -1.60
N GLN A 331 11.93 28.88 -1.77
CA GLN A 331 11.23 28.85 -3.06
C GLN A 331 10.86 30.27 -3.56
N GLY A 332 11.60 31.28 -3.16
CA GLY A 332 11.51 32.61 -3.74
C GLY A 332 10.45 33.53 -3.13
N VAL A 333 9.74 33.15 -2.05
CA VAL A 333 8.81 34.07 -1.38
C VAL A 333 9.63 35.09 -0.55
N MET A 334 9.50 36.36 -0.88
CA MET A 334 10.08 37.43 -0.10
C MET A 334 9.14 37.82 1.05
N ILE A 335 9.64 37.79 2.28
CA ILE A 335 8.88 38.13 3.49
C ILE A 335 9.56 39.32 4.18
N ALA A 336 8.78 40.34 4.55
CA ALA A 336 9.31 41.53 5.21
C ALA A 336 10.10 41.20 6.51
N PRO A 337 11.23 41.84 6.75
CA PRO A 337 12.17 41.45 7.83
C PRO A 337 11.74 41.87 9.23
N ASP A 338 10.80 42.81 9.36
CA ASP A 338 10.35 43.27 10.67
C ASP A 338 9.45 42.28 11.40
N SER A 339 9.49 42.27 12.73
CA SER A 339 8.77 41.30 13.56
C SER A 339 7.24 41.40 13.43
N ARG A 340 6.70 42.61 13.24
CA ARG A 340 5.24 42.80 13.07
C ARG A 340 4.75 42.22 11.74
N ALA A 341 5.51 42.48 10.65
CA ALA A 341 5.15 41.89 9.36
C ALA A 341 5.26 40.36 9.36
N ARG A 342 6.26 39.78 10.02
CA ARG A 342 6.39 38.33 10.20
C ARG A 342 5.20 37.72 10.93
N ASN A 343 4.76 38.34 12.01
CA ASN A 343 3.56 37.89 12.75
C ASN A 343 2.31 38.06 11.92
N LEU A 344 2.13 39.20 11.24
CA LEU A 344 1.00 39.41 10.34
C LEU A 344 0.95 38.43 9.19
N PHE A 345 2.13 38.01 8.64
CA PHE A 345 2.20 36.97 7.61
C PHE A 345 1.66 35.63 8.14
N GLN A 346 2.07 35.26 9.35
CA GLN A 346 1.55 34.06 9.99
C GLN A 346 0.03 34.16 10.27
N CYS A 347 -0.44 35.29 10.77
CA CYS A 347 -1.85 35.58 10.96
C CYS A 347 -2.62 35.49 9.65
N TYR A 348 -2.10 36.05 8.55
CA TYR A 348 -2.70 35.95 7.22
C TYR A 348 -2.95 34.51 6.82
N LEU A 349 -1.91 33.67 6.90
CA LEU A 349 -2.00 32.26 6.50
C LEU A 349 -2.91 31.43 7.42
N MET A 350 -2.98 31.74 8.72
CA MET A 350 -3.83 31.01 9.68
C MET A 350 -5.29 31.46 9.64
N SER A 351 -5.56 32.72 9.33
CA SER A 351 -6.90 33.32 9.44
C SER A 351 -7.72 33.20 8.17
N TYR A 352 -7.09 32.84 7.06
CA TYR A 352 -7.77 32.78 5.79
C TYR A 352 -8.93 31.77 5.83
N GLN A 353 -10.10 32.26 5.53
CA GLN A 353 -11.29 31.43 5.43
C GLN A 353 -11.53 31.03 3.97
N THR A 354 -11.46 29.77 3.68
CA THR A 354 -11.85 29.20 2.39
C THR A 354 -12.78 28.02 2.63
N GLU A 355 -13.77 27.87 1.79
CA GLU A 355 -14.64 26.70 1.75
C GLU A 355 -13.99 25.54 0.96
N LYS A 356 -12.87 25.79 0.27
CA LYS A 356 -12.17 24.79 -0.50
C LYS A 356 -11.28 23.93 0.40
N TYR A 357 -11.43 22.64 0.26
CA TYR A 357 -10.60 21.65 0.94
C TYR A 357 -9.85 20.81 -0.07
N ALA A 358 -8.64 20.42 0.32
CA ALA A 358 -7.82 19.47 -0.40
C ALA A 358 -7.46 18.30 0.51
N LEU A 359 -7.47 17.09 -0.03
CA LEU A 359 -6.99 15.91 0.67
C LEU A 359 -5.47 15.89 0.58
N CYS A 360 -4.78 16.04 1.71
CA CYS A 360 -3.34 15.92 1.73
C CYS A 360 -2.89 14.47 1.92
N VAL A 361 -1.79 14.14 1.27
CA VAL A 361 -1.14 12.83 1.39
C VAL A 361 0.37 13.03 1.62
N ASP A 362 0.97 12.16 2.39
CA ASP A 362 2.37 12.25 2.83
C ASP A 362 3.33 11.36 2.00
N ARG A 363 2.79 10.63 1.04
CA ARG A 363 3.57 9.74 0.17
C ARG A 363 3.14 9.85 -1.28
N VAL A 364 4.06 9.61 -2.17
CA VAL A 364 3.79 9.44 -3.60
C VAL A 364 3.02 8.15 -3.87
N GLY A 365 2.47 7.99 -5.08
CA GLY A 365 1.79 6.77 -5.51
C GLY A 365 0.28 6.92 -5.61
N TRP A 366 -0.41 5.78 -5.62
CA TRP A 366 -1.86 5.73 -5.80
C TRP A 366 -2.64 6.19 -4.57
N HIS A 367 -3.53 7.14 -4.78
CA HIS A 367 -4.55 7.57 -3.83
C HIS A 367 -5.91 7.54 -4.55
N GLY A 368 -6.60 6.41 -4.45
CA GLY A 368 -7.79 6.13 -5.26
C GLY A 368 -7.45 6.06 -6.75
N ASP A 369 -8.05 6.93 -7.56
CA ASP A 369 -7.81 6.99 -9.01
C ASP A 369 -6.77 8.05 -9.41
N VAL A 370 -6.21 8.76 -8.45
CA VAL A 370 -5.18 9.77 -8.65
C VAL A 370 -3.81 9.19 -8.31
N PHE A 371 -2.83 9.44 -9.16
CA PHE A 371 -1.42 9.17 -8.84
C PHE A 371 -0.76 10.47 -8.41
N VAL A 372 -0.19 10.47 -7.22
CA VAL A 372 0.43 11.64 -6.61
C VAL A 372 1.94 11.58 -6.81
N LEU A 373 2.47 12.63 -7.43
CA LEU A 373 3.90 12.94 -7.49
C LEU A 373 4.20 14.14 -6.57
N PRO A 374 5.46 14.41 -6.23
CA PRO A 374 5.80 15.50 -5.31
C PRO A 374 5.36 16.88 -5.77
N HIS A 375 5.29 17.10 -7.08
CA HIS A 375 5.00 18.42 -7.66
C HIS A 375 3.67 18.47 -8.43
N GLU A 376 3.08 17.31 -8.72
CA GLU A 376 1.80 17.25 -9.46
C GLU A 376 0.99 16.00 -9.11
N CYS A 377 -0.30 16.09 -9.31
CA CYS A 377 -1.24 14.97 -9.16
C CYS A 377 -1.87 14.68 -10.51
N ILE A 378 -1.84 13.42 -10.93
CA ILE A 378 -2.31 12.99 -12.25
C ILE A 378 -3.52 12.08 -12.09
N GLY A 379 -4.60 12.39 -12.81
CA GLY A 379 -5.89 11.71 -12.68
C GLY A 379 -6.93 12.58 -11.98
N GLN A 380 -8.12 12.05 -11.80
CA GLN A 380 -9.23 12.73 -11.12
C GLN A 380 -9.76 11.89 -9.97
N SER A 381 -9.97 12.51 -8.83
CA SER A 381 -10.65 11.87 -7.70
C SER A 381 -12.10 11.56 -8.07
N ARG A 382 -12.61 10.39 -7.69
CA ARG A 382 -14.03 10.03 -7.90
C ARG A 382 -15.00 11.01 -7.27
N ASN A 383 -14.58 11.66 -6.20
CA ASN A 383 -15.42 12.61 -5.45
C ASN A 383 -15.20 14.07 -5.88
N GLY A 384 -14.31 14.31 -6.85
CA GLY A 384 -13.93 15.67 -7.23
C GLY A 384 -12.99 16.37 -6.22
N ASP A 385 -12.53 15.68 -5.17
CA ASP A 385 -11.62 16.24 -4.18
C ASP A 385 -10.26 16.57 -4.82
N LEU A 386 -9.73 17.74 -4.51
CA LEU A 386 -8.35 18.10 -4.84
C LEU A 386 -7.42 17.28 -3.94
N ILE A 387 -6.50 16.52 -4.52
CA ILE A 387 -5.48 15.77 -3.77
C ILE A 387 -4.16 16.51 -3.93
N VAL A 388 -3.42 16.68 -2.83
CA VAL A 388 -2.14 17.38 -2.82
C VAL A 388 -1.10 16.61 -2.00
N TYR A 389 0.15 16.63 -2.46
CA TYR A 389 1.26 16.10 -1.68
C TYR A 389 1.65 17.09 -0.58
N GLN A 390 1.68 16.63 0.66
CA GLN A 390 2.07 17.44 1.82
C GLN A 390 3.12 16.70 2.63
N ALA A 391 4.39 17.02 2.41
CA ALA A 391 5.49 16.49 3.20
C ALA A 391 6.02 17.55 4.18
N ASN A 392 6.39 17.11 5.38
CA ASN A 392 6.92 18.01 6.41
C ASN A 392 8.37 18.45 6.12
N HIS A 393 9.05 17.83 5.17
CA HIS A 393 10.42 18.17 4.79
C HIS A 393 10.61 18.08 3.29
N GLY A 394 11.19 19.11 2.69
CA GLY A 394 11.51 19.19 1.27
C GLY A 394 12.66 18.24 0.89
N LEU A 395 12.40 16.98 0.69
CA LEU A 395 13.34 16.06 0.07
C LEU A 395 13.29 16.24 -1.44
N ASN A 396 14.44 16.57 -2.01
CA ASN A 396 14.64 16.47 -3.46
C ASN A 396 14.63 14.96 -3.82
N ASN A 397 13.51 14.49 -4.32
CA ASN A 397 13.32 13.08 -4.70
C ASN A 397 13.68 12.80 -6.16
N GLY A 398 14.14 13.79 -6.91
CA GLY A 398 14.62 13.65 -8.27
C GLY A 398 13.53 13.58 -9.35
N TYR A 399 12.24 13.62 -9.00
CA TYR A 399 11.17 13.72 -9.99
C TYR A 399 11.20 15.08 -10.67
N GLN A 400 11.57 15.10 -11.92
CA GLN A 400 11.76 16.30 -12.74
C GLN A 400 11.50 15.98 -14.20
N SER A 401 11.06 16.96 -14.99
CA SER A 401 10.85 16.78 -16.43
C SER A 401 11.69 17.76 -17.23
N LYS A 402 12.24 17.31 -18.34
CA LYS A 402 12.97 18.10 -19.32
C LYS A 402 12.74 17.53 -20.71
N GLY A 403 12.65 18.39 -21.73
CA GLY A 403 12.40 17.98 -23.11
C GLY A 403 10.94 17.63 -23.39
N THR A 404 10.71 16.97 -24.52
CA THR A 404 9.38 16.50 -24.93
C THR A 404 9.33 14.98 -24.98
N LEU A 405 8.10 14.40 -25.00
CA LEU A 405 7.93 12.96 -25.14
C LEU A 405 8.47 12.47 -26.50
N GLU A 406 8.30 13.26 -27.56
CA GLU A 406 8.82 12.94 -28.89
C GLU A 406 10.34 12.85 -28.88
N GLN A 407 11.03 13.83 -28.27
CA GLN A 407 12.49 13.79 -28.10
C GLN A 407 12.94 12.59 -27.31
N TRP A 408 12.31 12.31 -26.15
CA TRP A 408 12.64 11.14 -25.33
C TRP A 408 12.42 9.83 -26.11
N ARG A 409 11.34 9.76 -26.89
CA ARG A 409 11.03 8.60 -27.73
C ARG A 409 12.08 8.37 -28.80
N SER A 410 12.43 9.43 -29.59
CA SER A 410 13.39 9.32 -30.70
C SER A 410 14.82 9.12 -30.22
N ASP A 411 15.24 9.89 -29.21
CA ASP A 411 16.64 10.02 -28.85
C ASP A 411 17.06 9.05 -27.74
N VAL A 412 16.11 8.50 -26.97
CA VAL A 412 16.39 7.60 -25.86
C VAL A 412 15.75 6.23 -26.09
N SER A 413 14.42 6.16 -26.19
CA SER A 413 13.70 4.89 -26.21
C SER A 413 13.99 4.06 -27.47
N GLN A 414 13.84 4.67 -28.66
CA GLN A 414 14.08 3.95 -29.93
C GLN A 414 15.52 3.52 -30.11
N LEU A 415 16.47 4.25 -29.54
CA LEU A 415 17.89 3.92 -29.62
C LEU A 415 18.23 2.58 -28.94
N VAL A 416 17.50 2.23 -27.91
CA VAL A 416 17.76 1.04 -27.09
C VAL A 416 16.88 -0.17 -27.41
N GLN A 417 15.98 -0.08 -28.40
CA GLN A 417 14.99 -1.11 -28.70
C GLN A 417 15.56 -2.49 -29.06
N THR A 418 16.81 -2.53 -29.54
CA THR A 418 17.54 -3.76 -29.93
C THR A 418 18.31 -4.40 -28.78
N HIS A 419 18.40 -3.74 -27.61
CA HIS A 419 19.18 -4.16 -26.45
C HIS A 419 18.28 -4.70 -25.35
N SER A 420 18.21 -6.01 -25.23
CA SER A 420 17.25 -6.70 -24.35
C SER A 420 17.31 -6.24 -22.88
N LYS A 421 18.53 -6.04 -22.33
CA LYS A 421 18.69 -5.60 -20.92
C LYS A 421 18.32 -4.13 -20.71
N LEU A 422 18.55 -3.26 -21.71
CA LEU A 422 18.14 -1.86 -21.67
C LEU A 422 16.62 -1.71 -21.83
N VAL A 423 16.02 -2.47 -22.74
CA VAL A 423 14.54 -2.58 -22.84
C VAL A 423 13.97 -3.07 -21.51
N PHE A 424 14.56 -4.10 -20.90
CA PHE A 424 14.16 -4.60 -19.59
C PHE A 424 14.23 -3.52 -18.50
N ALA A 425 15.31 -2.73 -18.47
CA ALA A 425 15.46 -1.64 -17.49
C ALA A 425 14.38 -0.56 -17.66
N LEU A 426 14.05 -0.16 -18.89
CA LEU A 426 12.94 0.78 -19.16
C LEU A 426 11.58 0.19 -18.77
N CYS A 427 11.31 -1.07 -19.11
CA CYS A 427 10.06 -1.74 -18.73
C CYS A 427 9.93 -1.86 -17.21
N THR A 428 11.05 -2.11 -16.52
CA THR A 428 11.08 -2.11 -15.04
C THR A 428 10.71 -0.75 -14.47
N ALA A 429 11.14 0.34 -15.10
CA ALA A 429 10.79 1.68 -14.65
C ALA A 429 9.28 1.99 -14.73
N PHE A 430 8.56 1.40 -15.68
CA PHE A 430 7.11 1.53 -15.82
C PHE A 430 6.30 0.57 -14.93
N SER A 431 6.93 -0.41 -14.29
CA SER A 431 6.19 -1.50 -13.64
C SER A 431 5.73 -1.20 -12.22
N GLY A 432 6.35 -0.26 -11.52
CA GLY A 432 6.03 0.06 -10.12
C GLY A 432 4.57 0.49 -9.92
N GLN A 433 3.98 1.23 -10.86
CA GLN A 433 2.61 1.73 -10.82
C GLN A 433 1.55 0.63 -10.96
N LEU A 434 1.95 -0.56 -11.39
CA LEU A 434 1.07 -1.71 -11.53
C LEU A 434 1.04 -2.60 -10.28
N LEU A 435 1.97 -2.41 -9.31
CA LEU A 435 2.06 -3.26 -8.10
C LEU A 435 0.77 -3.23 -7.27
N ASP A 436 0.29 -2.05 -6.89
CA ASP A 436 -0.94 -1.90 -6.10
C ASP A 436 -2.19 -2.43 -6.81
N PRO A 437 -2.48 -1.98 -8.05
CA PRO A 437 -3.68 -2.41 -8.75
C PRO A 437 -3.73 -3.91 -9.07
N LEU A 438 -2.58 -4.55 -9.24
CA LEU A 438 -2.46 -5.99 -9.49
C LEU A 438 -2.28 -6.80 -8.20
N ASN A 439 -2.30 -6.15 -7.04
CA ASN A 439 -2.05 -6.76 -5.72
C ASN A 439 -0.76 -7.59 -5.69
N GLN A 440 0.31 -7.06 -6.27
CA GLN A 440 1.62 -7.68 -6.27
C GLN A 440 2.54 -7.06 -5.22
N GLN A 441 3.39 -7.89 -4.63
CA GLN A 441 4.42 -7.44 -3.70
C GLN A 441 5.57 -6.78 -4.45
N GLY A 442 6.28 -5.88 -3.78
CA GLY A 442 7.51 -5.30 -4.28
C GLY A 442 8.61 -6.35 -4.47
N GLY A 443 9.60 -5.99 -5.27
CA GLY A 443 10.77 -6.80 -5.53
C GLY A 443 11.83 -6.00 -6.28
N GLY A 444 12.96 -6.60 -6.59
CA GLY A 444 14.03 -5.91 -7.28
C GLY A 444 14.81 -6.78 -8.24
N PHE A 445 15.53 -6.11 -9.11
CA PHE A 445 16.48 -6.71 -10.05
C PHE A 445 17.85 -6.06 -9.84
N HIS A 446 18.89 -6.88 -9.92
CA HIS A 446 20.25 -6.46 -9.69
C HIS A 446 21.12 -6.79 -10.91
N PHE A 447 21.62 -5.78 -11.59
CA PHE A 447 22.60 -5.95 -12.65
C PHE A 447 23.97 -6.25 -12.05
N LYS A 448 24.36 -7.53 -12.14
CA LYS A 448 25.64 -8.04 -11.64
C LYS A 448 26.65 -8.17 -12.77
N GLY A 449 27.87 -7.74 -12.55
CA GLY A 449 28.97 -7.94 -13.51
C GLY A 449 30.17 -7.02 -13.25
N GLY A 450 31.23 -7.25 -13.96
CA GLY A 450 32.49 -6.52 -13.85
C GLY A 450 32.33 -5.00 -14.05
N SER A 451 33.36 -4.26 -13.68
CA SER A 451 33.40 -2.81 -13.86
C SER A 451 33.34 -2.43 -15.36
N SER A 452 32.81 -1.23 -15.64
CA SER A 452 32.72 -0.68 -17.01
C SER A 452 31.89 -1.47 -18.03
N LYS A 453 30.96 -2.32 -17.56
CA LYS A 453 30.04 -3.10 -18.41
C LYS A 453 28.69 -2.41 -18.69
N GLY A 454 28.53 -1.12 -18.33
CA GLY A 454 27.32 -0.32 -18.61
C GLY A 454 26.19 -0.45 -17.59
N LYS A 455 26.41 -1.03 -16.40
CA LYS A 455 25.41 -1.16 -15.34
C LYS A 455 24.74 0.19 -14.98
N THR A 456 25.56 1.18 -14.64
CA THR A 456 25.09 2.53 -14.28
C THR A 456 24.39 3.20 -15.47
N THR A 457 24.78 2.90 -16.73
CA THR A 457 24.07 3.39 -17.92
C THR A 457 22.64 2.87 -17.98
N ALA A 458 22.41 1.59 -17.67
CA ALA A 458 21.06 1.02 -17.58
C ALA A 458 20.23 1.65 -16.44
N LEU A 459 20.88 1.94 -15.30
CA LEU A 459 20.22 2.65 -14.20
C LEU A 459 19.81 4.07 -14.59
N HIS A 460 20.71 4.82 -15.25
CA HIS A 460 20.39 6.17 -15.76
C HIS A 460 19.26 6.14 -16.78
N LEU A 461 19.24 5.13 -17.65
CA LEU A 461 18.17 4.93 -18.61
C LEU A 461 16.82 4.73 -17.91
N ALA A 462 16.76 3.86 -16.90
CA ALA A 462 15.55 3.64 -16.12
C ALA A 462 15.10 4.92 -15.36
N CYS A 463 16.06 5.67 -14.78
CA CYS A 463 15.78 6.95 -14.12
C CYS A 463 15.16 7.98 -15.09
N SER A 464 15.57 7.96 -16.37
CA SER A 464 15.08 8.92 -17.37
C SER A 464 13.57 8.93 -17.57
N VAL A 465 12.91 7.84 -17.20
CA VAL A 465 11.44 7.74 -17.23
C VAL A 465 10.81 8.73 -16.23
N TRP A 466 11.42 8.91 -15.06
CA TRP A 466 10.84 9.63 -13.92
C TRP A 466 11.51 10.95 -13.60
N GLY A 467 12.77 11.13 -13.97
CA GLY A 467 13.47 12.35 -13.62
C GLY A 467 14.91 12.44 -14.07
N ASN A 468 15.60 13.47 -13.55
CA ASN A 468 17.01 13.65 -13.80
C ASN A 468 17.82 12.48 -13.19
N PRO A 469 18.53 11.68 -13.98
CA PRO A 469 19.24 10.51 -13.47
C PRO A 469 20.13 10.81 -12.28
N LYS A 470 20.93 11.89 -12.34
CA LYS A 470 21.88 12.28 -11.26
C LYS A 470 21.19 12.62 -9.92
N GLN A 471 19.91 12.95 -9.95
CA GLN A 471 19.13 13.30 -8.75
C GLN A 471 18.16 12.20 -8.35
N PHE A 472 17.75 11.34 -9.27
CA PHE A 472 16.77 10.29 -9.05
C PHE A 472 17.38 9.03 -8.43
N TYR A 473 18.52 8.53 -8.95
CA TYR A 473 19.14 7.35 -8.37
C TYR A 473 19.76 7.64 -6.99
N ARG A 474 19.94 6.61 -6.20
CA ARG A 474 20.58 6.64 -4.89
C ARG A 474 21.71 5.62 -4.86
N SER A 475 22.68 5.80 -3.96
CA SER A 475 23.71 4.78 -3.71
C SER A 475 23.25 3.85 -2.58
N TRP A 476 23.67 2.60 -2.63
CA TRP A 476 23.59 1.69 -1.51
C TRP A 476 24.42 2.14 -0.29
N LYS A 477 25.33 3.11 -0.46
CA LYS A 477 26.13 3.71 0.63
C LYS A 477 25.25 4.56 1.56
N ALA A 478 24.33 3.88 2.22
CA ALA A 478 23.33 4.50 3.07
C ALA A 478 22.98 3.59 4.25
N THR A 479 22.41 4.18 5.30
CA THR A 479 21.87 3.38 6.42
C THR A 479 20.53 2.75 6.06
N GLY A 480 20.18 1.63 6.71
CA GLY A 480 18.88 0.99 6.50
C GLY A 480 17.68 1.93 6.76
N ASN A 481 17.81 2.87 7.70
CA ASN A 481 16.76 3.86 7.99
C ASN A 481 16.60 4.87 6.84
N PHE A 482 17.69 5.29 6.22
CA PHE A 482 17.64 6.17 5.05
C PHE A 482 17.00 5.45 3.85
N LEU A 483 17.36 4.18 3.61
CA LEU A 483 16.76 3.37 2.54
C LEU A 483 15.28 3.09 2.78
N GLU A 484 14.86 2.88 4.03
CA GLU A 484 13.45 2.77 4.42
C GLU A 484 12.66 4.04 4.04
N HIS A 485 13.18 5.21 4.43
CA HIS A 485 12.56 6.49 4.09
C HIS A 485 12.53 6.73 2.58
N THR A 486 13.64 6.42 1.89
CA THR A 486 13.74 6.56 0.44
C THR A 486 12.71 5.67 -0.27
N ALA A 487 12.54 4.42 0.16
CA ALA A 487 11.54 3.52 -0.41
C ALA A 487 10.11 4.04 -0.20
N HIS A 488 9.81 4.61 0.97
CA HIS A 488 8.53 5.26 1.25
C HIS A 488 8.25 6.44 0.29
N MET A 489 9.29 7.23 -0.02
CA MET A 489 9.21 8.36 -0.94
C MET A 489 9.10 7.95 -2.43
N HIS A 490 9.35 6.69 -2.76
CA HIS A 490 9.20 6.12 -4.10
C HIS A 490 8.03 5.13 -4.18
N ASN A 491 7.06 5.20 -3.24
CA ASN A 491 5.94 4.28 -3.18
C ASN A 491 5.19 4.19 -4.51
N ASP A 492 4.73 2.97 -4.86
CA ASP A 492 4.11 2.61 -6.14
C ASP A 492 4.96 3.02 -7.36
N GLY A 493 6.28 3.06 -7.20
CA GLY A 493 7.21 3.55 -8.20
C GLY A 493 8.48 2.72 -8.34
N LEU A 494 9.43 3.31 -9.05
CA LEU A 494 10.79 2.81 -9.24
C LEU A 494 11.71 3.36 -8.15
N LEU A 495 12.49 2.48 -7.52
CA LEU A 495 13.64 2.85 -6.69
C LEU A 495 14.92 2.36 -7.36
N VAL A 496 15.90 3.24 -7.56
CA VAL A 496 17.18 2.89 -8.20
C VAL A 496 18.32 3.04 -7.20
N LEU A 497 19.08 1.96 -7.03
CA LEU A 497 20.17 1.85 -6.05
C LEU A 497 21.45 1.42 -6.73
N ASP A 498 22.44 2.31 -6.82
CA ASP A 498 23.72 2.04 -7.48
C ASP A 498 24.76 1.52 -6.48
N GLU A 499 25.64 0.62 -6.96
CA GLU A 499 26.80 0.05 -6.32
C GLU A 499 26.51 -0.63 -4.96
N MET A 500 25.93 -1.84 -5.03
CA MET A 500 25.56 -2.62 -3.85
C MET A 500 26.76 -2.99 -2.95
N GLY A 501 27.95 -3.12 -3.53
CA GLY A 501 29.18 -3.39 -2.78
C GLY A 501 29.60 -2.27 -1.84
N GLU A 502 29.10 -1.04 -2.02
CA GLU A 502 29.42 0.11 -1.15
C GLU A 502 28.50 0.23 0.09
N ILE A 503 27.62 -0.74 0.34
CA ILE A 503 26.70 -0.66 1.50
C ILE A 503 27.46 -0.45 2.81
N ALA A 504 26.97 0.51 3.62
CA ALA A 504 27.66 0.90 4.87
C ALA A 504 27.77 -0.24 5.90
N TYR A 505 26.80 -1.15 5.90
CA TYR A 505 26.74 -2.30 6.82
C TYR A 505 26.42 -3.58 6.04
N PRO A 506 27.41 -4.27 5.43
CA PRO A 506 27.18 -5.44 4.60
C PRO A 506 26.42 -6.57 5.31
N LYS A 507 26.61 -6.73 6.61
CA LYS A 507 25.86 -7.71 7.45
C LYS A 507 24.35 -7.49 7.49
N GLU A 508 23.90 -6.27 7.25
CA GLU A 508 22.46 -5.93 7.23
C GLU A 508 21.84 -6.05 5.83
N LEU A 509 22.66 -6.26 4.78
CA LEU A 509 22.24 -6.22 3.38
C LEU A 509 21.05 -7.15 3.12
N GLY A 510 21.10 -8.39 3.62
CA GLY A 510 20.01 -9.36 3.46
C GLY A 510 18.69 -8.92 4.13
N ASN A 511 18.78 -8.26 5.27
CA ASN A 511 17.60 -7.74 5.99
C ASN A 511 17.05 -6.47 5.28
N ILE A 512 17.93 -5.61 4.78
CA ILE A 512 17.54 -4.39 4.06
C ILE A 512 16.86 -4.77 2.74
N SER A 513 17.44 -5.67 1.96
CA SER A 513 16.86 -6.17 0.71
C SER A 513 15.48 -6.80 0.95
N TYR A 514 15.35 -7.59 2.02
CA TYR A 514 14.08 -8.18 2.43
C TYR A 514 13.05 -7.12 2.86
N MET A 515 13.46 -6.09 3.61
CA MET A 515 12.62 -4.97 4.04
C MET A 515 12.11 -4.17 2.84
N LEU A 516 12.99 -3.82 1.89
CA LEU A 516 12.63 -3.09 0.67
C LEU A 516 11.53 -3.83 -0.12
N SER A 517 11.67 -5.14 -0.27
CA SER A 517 10.71 -5.97 -1.01
C SER A 517 9.40 -6.20 -0.27
N ASN A 518 9.44 -6.32 1.06
CA ASN A 518 8.24 -6.53 1.86
C ASN A 518 7.38 -5.27 2.02
N GLY A 519 7.97 -4.09 1.80
CA GLY A 519 7.23 -2.84 1.84
C GLY A 519 6.80 -2.37 3.23
N MET A 520 7.47 -2.83 4.28
CA MET A 520 7.17 -2.47 5.67
C MET A 520 8.43 -2.02 6.39
N GLY A 521 8.37 -0.83 6.99
CA GLY A 521 9.44 -0.25 7.79
C GLY A 521 9.57 -0.87 9.18
N LYS A 522 10.60 -0.43 9.91
CA LYS A 522 10.82 -0.84 11.29
C LYS A 522 9.83 -0.14 12.23
N GLY A 523 9.21 -0.89 13.13
CA GLY A 523 8.41 -0.31 14.22
C GLY A 523 9.29 0.55 15.12
N ARG A 524 8.85 1.77 15.44
CA ARG A 524 9.55 2.73 16.31
C ARG A 524 8.62 3.26 17.37
N MET A 525 9.18 3.57 18.54
CA MET A 525 8.46 4.24 19.63
C MET A 525 8.82 5.73 19.63
N THR A 526 7.89 6.57 20.05
CA THR A 526 8.18 7.96 20.39
C THR A 526 8.90 8.05 21.74
N GLN A 527 9.46 9.20 22.07
CA GLN A 527 10.00 9.45 23.43
C GLN A 527 8.93 9.30 24.54
N GLN A 528 7.67 9.44 24.18
CA GLN A 528 6.50 9.28 25.06
C GLN A 528 5.96 7.85 25.10
N ILE A 529 6.72 6.87 24.61
CA ILE A 529 6.37 5.43 24.60
C ILE A 529 5.08 5.11 23.81
N THR A 530 4.76 5.91 22.81
CA THR A 530 3.71 5.63 21.83
C THR A 530 4.30 5.10 20.53
N ALA A 531 3.62 4.18 19.84
CA ALA A 531 4.09 3.67 18.57
C ALA A 531 4.01 4.78 17.49
N LYS A 532 5.11 5.01 16.77
CA LYS A 532 5.09 5.85 15.56
C LYS A 532 4.38 5.08 14.43
N PRO A 533 3.64 5.77 13.56
CA PRO A 533 3.15 5.18 12.33
C PRO A 533 4.31 4.51 11.57
N MET A 534 4.10 3.27 11.15
CA MET A 534 5.12 2.51 10.42
C MET A 534 5.03 2.87 8.95
N HIS A 535 6.15 3.22 8.34
CA HIS A 535 6.21 3.46 6.91
C HIS A 535 5.83 2.20 6.13
N GLN A 536 5.00 2.35 5.11
CA GLN A 536 4.63 1.31 4.18
C GLN A 536 4.86 1.79 2.75
N TRP A 537 5.29 0.90 1.89
CA TRP A 537 5.52 1.19 0.48
C TRP A 537 5.39 -0.05 -0.39
N ARG A 538 5.22 0.17 -1.66
CA ARG A 538 5.37 -0.84 -2.71
C ARG A 538 6.33 -0.28 -3.75
N VAL A 539 7.46 -0.92 -3.93
CA VAL A 539 8.46 -0.48 -4.91
C VAL A 539 8.92 -1.65 -5.75
N ILE A 540 9.19 -1.36 -7.01
CA ILE A 540 10.10 -2.15 -7.80
C ILE A 540 11.45 -1.47 -7.75
N PHE A 541 12.51 -2.19 -7.41
CA PHE A 541 13.82 -1.56 -7.35
C PHE A 541 14.80 -2.18 -8.34
N LEU A 542 15.63 -1.32 -8.91
CA LEU A 542 16.68 -1.66 -9.85
C LEU A 542 18.01 -1.33 -9.20
N SER A 543 18.93 -2.28 -9.19
CA SER A 543 20.20 -2.19 -8.49
C SER A 543 21.37 -2.57 -9.41
N SER A 544 22.57 -2.12 -9.04
CA SER A 544 23.82 -2.53 -9.70
C SER A 544 24.90 -2.92 -8.69
N GLY A 545 25.88 -3.68 -9.15
CA GLY A 545 27.06 -4.02 -8.39
C GLY A 545 27.95 -5.05 -9.11
N GLU A 546 29.14 -5.27 -8.59
CA GLU A 546 30.06 -6.29 -9.13
C GLU A 546 29.73 -7.68 -8.57
N LYS A 547 29.17 -7.74 -7.36
CA LYS A 547 28.85 -8.96 -6.63
C LYS A 547 27.37 -9.10 -6.38
N SER A 548 26.88 -10.33 -6.34
CA SER A 548 25.50 -10.66 -5.93
C SER A 548 25.28 -10.43 -4.43
N LEU A 549 24.02 -10.36 -4.02
CA LEU A 549 23.62 -10.40 -2.61
C LEU A 549 24.24 -11.61 -1.89
N LYS A 550 24.23 -12.77 -2.53
CA LYS A 550 24.78 -14.03 -1.98
C LYS A 550 26.27 -13.92 -1.72
N GLU A 551 27.05 -13.44 -2.67
CA GLU A 551 28.50 -13.28 -2.58
C GLU A 551 28.90 -12.31 -1.46
N ILE A 552 28.25 -11.13 -1.37
CA ILE A 552 28.54 -10.15 -0.31
C ILE A 552 28.21 -10.73 1.08
N MET A 553 27.08 -11.43 1.23
CA MET A 553 26.71 -12.03 2.51
C MET A 553 27.65 -13.18 2.90
N GLN A 554 28.13 -13.96 1.94
CA GLN A 554 29.11 -15.05 2.19
C GLN A 554 30.46 -14.50 2.65
N GLU A 555 30.94 -13.39 2.08
CA GLU A 555 32.15 -12.70 2.53
C GLU A 555 32.05 -12.24 3.99
N GLU A 556 30.84 -11.87 4.43
CA GLU A 556 30.57 -11.51 5.82
C GLU A 556 30.28 -12.73 6.73
N GLY A 557 30.50 -13.94 6.25
CA GLY A 557 30.26 -15.19 6.99
C GLY A 557 28.77 -15.53 7.21
N GLN A 558 27.89 -14.93 6.44
CA GLN A 558 26.44 -15.15 6.53
C GLN A 558 25.96 -16.02 5.36
N LYS A 559 24.91 -16.83 5.60
CA LYS A 559 24.23 -17.59 4.55
C LYS A 559 22.98 -16.84 4.09
N THR A 560 22.82 -16.65 2.81
CA THR A 560 21.58 -16.15 2.23
C THR A 560 20.45 -17.17 2.39
N LYS A 561 19.23 -16.65 2.54
CA LYS A 561 18.02 -17.48 2.45
C LYS A 561 17.47 -17.37 1.03
N LEU A 562 16.99 -18.46 0.46
CA LEU A 562 16.35 -18.46 -0.86
C LEU A 562 15.29 -17.35 -1.02
N GLY A 563 14.55 -17.06 0.07
CA GLY A 563 13.58 -15.96 0.10
C GLY A 563 14.17 -14.56 -0.12
N GLN A 564 15.46 -14.36 0.11
CA GLN A 564 16.18 -13.10 -0.15
C GLN A 564 16.59 -13.04 -1.61
N GLU A 565 17.16 -14.12 -2.15
CA GLU A 565 17.61 -14.23 -3.55
C GLU A 565 16.46 -14.04 -4.56
N ILE A 566 15.27 -14.59 -4.29
CA ILE A 566 14.13 -14.44 -5.19
C ILE A 566 13.42 -13.07 -5.09
N ARG A 567 13.80 -12.21 -4.14
CA ARG A 567 13.27 -10.85 -3.99
C ARG A 567 14.21 -9.79 -4.57
N LEU A 568 15.48 -10.12 -4.74
CA LEU A 568 16.45 -9.34 -5.48
C LEU A 568 17.09 -10.29 -6.50
N VAL A 569 16.59 -10.22 -7.73
CA VAL A 569 16.92 -11.15 -8.81
C VAL A 569 18.18 -10.68 -9.51
N ASP A 570 19.25 -11.49 -9.44
CA ASP A 570 20.50 -11.16 -10.11
C ASP A 570 20.39 -11.36 -11.62
N ILE A 571 20.74 -10.34 -12.39
CA ILE A 571 20.83 -10.37 -13.85
C ILE A 571 22.31 -10.24 -14.21
N ASP A 572 22.92 -11.34 -14.59
CA ASP A 572 24.32 -11.38 -14.98
C ASP A 572 24.52 -10.72 -16.35
N ILE A 573 25.42 -9.72 -16.39
CA ILE A 573 25.77 -9.01 -17.62
C ILE A 573 27.13 -9.42 -18.20
N ASP A 574 27.93 -10.22 -17.50
CA ASP A 574 29.23 -10.68 -17.96
C ASP A 574 29.15 -11.81 -19.01
N GLN A 575 27.99 -12.46 -19.10
CA GLN A 575 27.74 -13.52 -20.08
C GLN A 575 27.62 -13.03 -21.54
N VAL A 576 27.68 -11.71 -21.75
CA VAL A 576 27.53 -11.07 -23.06
C VAL A 576 28.77 -10.25 -23.37
N GLU A 577 29.28 -10.37 -24.59
CA GLU A 577 30.51 -9.74 -25.06
C GLU A 577 30.54 -8.21 -24.81
N HIS A 578 29.41 -7.55 -25.07
CA HIS A 578 29.30 -6.09 -24.94
C HIS A 578 28.61 -5.62 -23.63
N GLY A 579 28.57 -6.46 -22.57
CA GLY A 579 28.03 -6.13 -21.27
C GLY A 579 26.52 -5.88 -21.29
N ILE A 580 26.08 -4.62 -21.05
CA ILE A 580 24.66 -4.25 -21.04
C ILE A 580 24.04 -4.20 -22.46
N PHE A 581 24.87 -4.02 -23.49
CA PHE A 581 24.44 -3.94 -24.87
C PHE A 581 24.41 -5.31 -25.52
N ASP A 582 23.43 -5.61 -26.36
CA ASP A 582 23.39 -6.84 -27.14
C ASP A 582 24.29 -6.75 -28.38
N GLN A 583 24.52 -5.52 -28.87
CA GLN A 583 25.36 -5.22 -30.06
C GLN A 583 25.89 -3.79 -29.99
N ILE A 584 26.81 -3.44 -30.90
CA ILE A 584 27.27 -2.06 -31.07
C ILE A 584 26.67 -1.54 -32.37
N ASP A 585 25.74 -0.58 -32.26
CA ASP A 585 24.89 -0.12 -33.38
C ASP A 585 24.75 1.40 -33.51
N PHE A 586 25.01 2.20 -32.47
CA PHE A 586 24.91 3.67 -32.55
C PHE A 586 26.18 4.42 -32.10
N ALA A 587 27.30 3.72 -31.87
CA ALA A 587 28.61 4.29 -31.62
C ALA A 587 29.72 3.30 -32.06
N GLU A 588 30.96 3.69 -31.92
CA GLU A 588 32.10 2.86 -32.37
C GLU A 588 32.39 1.68 -31.43
N ASP A 589 32.12 1.83 -30.16
CA ASP A 589 32.34 0.82 -29.10
C ASP A 589 31.33 1.01 -27.95
N GLY A 590 31.29 0.04 -27.03
CA GLY A 590 30.35 0.04 -25.92
C GLY A 590 30.53 1.19 -24.93
N ALA A 591 31.77 1.70 -24.76
CA ALA A 591 32.02 2.86 -23.88
C ALA A 591 31.47 4.15 -24.51
N LYS A 592 31.74 4.37 -25.82
CA LYS A 592 31.18 5.52 -26.55
C LYS A 592 29.66 5.42 -26.66
N GLN A 593 29.12 4.21 -26.84
CA GLN A 593 27.68 3.96 -26.86
C GLN A 593 27.03 4.33 -25.53
N SER A 594 27.65 4.00 -24.39
CA SER A 594 27.21 4.41 -23.06
C SER A 594 27.25 5.93 -22.89
N ILE A 595 28.33 6.61 -23.31
CA ILE A 595 28.48 8.06 -23.20
C ILE A 595 27.41 8.77 -24.04
N GLU A 596 27.19 8.31 -25.29
CA GLU A 596 26.18 8.89 -26.17
C GLU A 596 24.77 8.75 -25.58
N LEU A 597 24.41 7.54 -25.10
CA LEU A 597 23.11 7.31 -24.49
C LEU A 597 22.88 8.22 -23.27
N VAL A 598 23.87 8.33 -22.37
CA VAL A 598 23.78 9.18 -21.18
C VAL A 598 23.67 10.67 -21.59
N SER A 599 24.39 11.10 -22.64
CA SER A 599 24.28 12.46 -23.16
C SER A 599 22.86 12.79 -23.60
N ARG A 600 22.20 11.90 -24.35
CA ARG A 600 20.83 12.04 -24.82
C ARG A 600 19.82 12.04 -23.68
N ILE A 601 19.98 11.13 -22.71
CA ILE A 601 19.16 11.07 -21.49
C ILE A 601 19.20 12.41 -20.75
N ASN A 602 20.35 13.09 -20.66
CA ASN A 602 20.47 14.38 -19.98
C ASN A 602 19.72 15.54 -20.72
N GLN A 603 19.33 15.35 -21.99
CA GLN A 603 18.54 16.33 -22.74
C GLN A 603 17.03 16.11 -22.57
N SER A 604 16.57 14.85 -22.34
CA SER A 604 15.15 14.55 -22.21
C SER A 604 14.93 13.46 -21.16
N TYR A 605 14.17 13.80 -20.11
CA TYR A 605 13.83 12.88 -18.99
C TYR A 605 12.51 13.29 -18.31
N GLY A 606 11.87 12.36 -17.57
CA GLY A 606 10.67 12.55 -16.75
C GLY A 606 9.35 12.60 -17.56
N VAL A 607 9.41 13.00 -18.80
CA VAL A 607 8.23 13.18 -19.68
C VAL A 607 7.52 11.86 -19.99
N ALA A 608 8.26 10.75 -20.07
CA ALA A 608 7.70 9.43 -20.32
C ALA A 608 6.87 8.92 -19.13
N GLY A 609 7.33 9.16 -17.89
CA GLY A 609 6.60 8.82 -16.67
C GLY A 609 5.28 9.59 -16.55
N ILE A 610 5.30 10.89 -16.86
CA ILE A 610 4.08 11.71 -16.89
C ILE A 610 3.08 11.18 -17.93
N ALA A 611 3.56 10.86 -19.14
CA ALA A 611 2.71 10.28 -20.19
C ALA A 611 2.13 8.93 -19.77
N TRP A 612 2.94 8.10 -19.10
CA TRP A 612 2.52 6.81 -18.53
C TRP A 612 1.41 6.96 -17.49
N LEU A 613 1.56 7.87 -16.55
CA LEU A 613 0.55 8.13 -15.53
C LEU A 613 -0.75 8.69 -16.15
N LYS A 614 -0.66 9.59 -17.11
CA LYS A 614 -1.82 10.08 -17.87
C LYS A 614 -2.56 8.94 -18.57
N TYR A 615 -1.84 8.01 -19.19
CA TYR A 615 -2.42 6.82 -19.81
C TYR A 615 -3.13 5.92 -18.78
N LEU A 616 -2.49 5.62 -17.67
CA LEU A 616 -3.06 4.76 -16.63
C LEU A 616 -4.30 5.38 -15.97
N THR A 617 -4.30 6.70 -15.74
CA THR A 617 -5.38 7.41 -15.04
C THR A 617 -6.55 7.77 -15.95
N SER A 618 -6.37 7.79 -17.27
CA SER A 618 -7.44 8.13 -18.23
C SER A 618 -8.65 7.22 -18.14
N ASN A 619 -8.45 5.92 -17.92
CA ASN A 619 -9.47 4.92 -17.60
C ASN A 619 -8.85 3.82 -16.74
N LYS A 620 -8.59 4.11 -15.46
CA LYS A 620 -7.86 3.21 -14.57
C LYS A 620 -8.46 1.80 -14.52
N THR A 621 -9.77 1.70 -14.47
CA THR A 621 -10.45 0.39 -14.34
C THR A 621 -10.16 -0.51 -15.55
N GLU A 622 -10.30 0.02 -16.75
CA GLU A 622 -10.03 -0.71 -17.99
C GLU A 622 -8.54 -1.07 -18.11
N ARG A 623 -7.64 -0.07 -17.88
CA ARG A 623 -6.19 -0.28 -17.97
C ARG A 623 -5.70 -1.33 -16.98
N MET A 624 -6.27 -1.38 -15.77
CA MET A 624 -5.89 -2.38 -14.77
C MET A 624 -6.49 -3.77 -15.09
N SER A 625 -7.65 -3.87 -15.76
CA SER A 625 -8.15 -5.14 -16.28
C SER A 625 -7.22 -5.68 -17.38
N GLU A 626 -6.88 -4.85 -18.35
CA GLU A 626 -5.94 -5.16 -19.43
C GLU A 626 -4.57 -5.60 -18.88
N ALA A 627 -4.03 -4.86 -17.90
CA ALA A 627 -2.77 -5.19 -17.24
C ALA A 627 -2.82 -6.56 -16.55
N ARG A 628 -3.94 -6.90 -15.91
CA ARG A 628 -4.12 -8.18 -15.21
C ARG A 628 -4.15 -9.34 -16.20
N GLU A 629 -4.87 -9.21 -17.29
CA GLU A 629 -4.96 -10.23 -18.34
C GLU A 629 -3.60 -10.48 -19.00
N LEU A 630 -2.88 -9.41 -19.38
CA LEU A 630 -1.54 -9.51 -19.97
C LEU A 630 -0.54 -10.13 -19.00
N SER A 631 -0.55 -9.71 -17.73
CA SER A 631 0.36 -10.24 -16.72
C SER A 631 0.17 -11.75 -16.51
N GLU A 632 -1.09 -12.19 -16.48
CA GLU A 632 -1.42 -13.61 -16.38
C GLU A 632 -1.01 -14.40 -17.64
N GLN A 633 -1.22 -13.83 -18.83
CA GLN A 633 -0.78 -14.42 -20.08
C GLN A 633 0.75 -14.60 -20.12
N TYR A 634 1.50 -13.56 -19.81
CA TYR A 634 2.97 -13.60 -19.83
C TYR A 634 3.51 -14.53 -18.74
N ARG A 635 2.93 -14.51 -17.55
CA ARG A 635 3.26 -15.46 -16.49
C ARG A 635 3.14 -16.92 -16.97
N LYS A 636 2.03 -17.26 -17.62
CA LYS A 636 1.82 -18.63 -18.18
C LYS A 636 2.90 -19.00 -19.17
N VAL A 637 3.28 -18.08 -20.07
CA VAL A 637 4.34 -18.34 -21.06
C VAL A 637 5.70 -18.54 -20.38
N LEU A 638 6.05 -17.69 -19.42
CA LEU A 638 7.34 -17.78 -18.70
C LEU A 638 7.41 -19.00 -17.79
N THR A 639 6.30 -19.56 -17.34
CA THR A 639 6.26 -20.70 -16.42
C THR A 639 5.93 -22.03 -17.12
N VAL A 640 5.94 -22.07 -18.44
CA VAL A 640 5.80 -23.34 -19.18
C VAL A 640 6.90 -24.29 -18.73
N ASN A 641 6.50 -25.52 -18.31
CA ASN A 641 7.37 -26.56 -17.75
C ASN A 641 8.07 -26.21 -16.41
N GLN A 642 7.66 -25.14 -15.71
CA GLN A 642 8.20 -24.74 -14.40
C GLN A 642 7.18 -25.02 -13.29
N SER A 643 7.53 -25.94 -12.38
CA SER A 643 6.68 -26.29 -11.22
C SER A 643 7.21 -25.76 -9.88
N GLN A 644 8.42 -25.23 -9.85
CA GLN A 644 9.08 -24.77 -8.62
C GLN A 644 8.52 -23.40 -8.19
N GLY A 645 7.94 -23.34 -6.98
CA GLY A 645 7.24 -22.15 -6.50
C GLY A 645 8.08 -20.87 -6.44
N HIS A 646 9.41 -20.96 -6.30
CA HIS A 646 10.31 -19.82 -6.33
C HIS A 646 10.53 -19.28 -7.75
N ILE A 647 10.63 -20.15 -8.76
CA ILE A 647 10.71 -19.75 -10.17
C ILE A 647 9.40 -19.05 -10.59
N VAL A 648 8.24 -19.60 -10.20
CA VAL A 648 6.94 -18.99 -10.46
C VAL A 648 6.84 -17.59 -9.83
N ARG A 649 7.39 -17.39 -8.63
CA ARG A 649 7.41 -16.08 -7.99
C ARG A 649 8.27 -15.07 -8.75
N VAL A 650 9.45 -15.47 -9.20
CA VAL A 650 10.31 -14.60 -10.03
C VAL A 650 9.64 -14.31 -11.38
N ALA A 651 9.03 -15.32 -12.02
CA ALA A 651 8.30 -15.15 -13.26
C ALA A 651 7.16 -14.12 -13.13
N ASN A 652 6.51 -13.98 -11.95
CA ASN A 652 5.53 -12.91 -11.72
C ASN A 652 6.14 -11.51 -11.85
N TYR A 653 7.36 -11.29 -11.34
CA TYR A 653 8.05 -10.00 -11.50
C TYR A 653 8.38 -9.71 -12.95
N PHE A 654 8.90 -10.72 -13.69
CA PHE A 654 9.17 -10.56 -15.12
C PHE A 654 7.90 -10.33 -15.94
N ALA A 655 6.82 -11.05 -15.64
CA ALA A 655 5.52 -10.84 -16.28
C ALA A 655 4.97 -9.42 -16.02
N LEU A 656 5.12 -8.88 -14.81
CA LEU A 656 4.77 -7.51 -14.47
C LEU A 656 5.57 -6.49 -15.31
N VAL A 657 6.89 -6.69 -15.41
CA VAL A 657 7.79 -5.83 -16.21
C VAL A 657 7.42 -5.88 -17.69
N ALA A 658 7.17 -7.07 -18.24
CA ALA A 658 6.73 -7.24 -19.63
C ALA A 658 5.38 -6.54 -19.88
N THR A 659 4.43 -6.69 -18.96
CA THR A 659 3.12 -6.04 -19.02
C THR A 659 3.24 -4.53 -19.07
N ALA A 660 4.05 -3.95 -18.18
CA ALA A 660 4.27 -2.50 -18.13
C ALA A 660 4.88 -1.98 -19.45
N GLY A 661 5.87 -2.70 -19.99
CA GLY A 661 6.49 -2.35 -21.27
C GLY A 661 5.52 -2.44 -22.45
N GLU A 662 4.72 -3.49 -22.55
CA GLU A 662 3.76 -3.63 -23.65
C GLU A 662 2.61 -2.62 -23.55
N LEU A 663 2.16 -2.27 -22.35
CA LEU A 663 1.20 -1.19 -22.16
C LEU A 663 1.80 0.20 -22.52
N ALA A 664 3.07 0.43 -22.20
CA ALA A 664 3.78 1.66 -22.61
C ALA A 664 3.94 1.75 -24.14
N ILE A 665 4.13 0.60 -24.82
CA ILE A 665 4.10 0.51 -26.30
C ILE A 665 2.70 0.88 -26.82
N ARG A 666 1.64 0.27 -26.29
CA ARG A 666 0.25 0.55 -26.69
C ARG A 666 -0.14 2.01 -26.46
N ALA A 667 0.38 2.61 -25.38
CA ALA A 667 0.21 4.04 -25.10
C ALA A 667 1.01 4.95 -26.03
N GLY A 668 1.83 4.41 -26.96
CA GLY A 668 2.69 5.16 -27.88
C GLY A 668 3.86 5.86 -27.19
N ILE A 669 4.20 5.51 -25.94
CA ILE A 669 5.24 6.18 -25.16
C ILE A 669 6.64 5.81 -25.67
N THR A 670 6.90 4.52 -25.86
CA THR A 670 8.22 4.04 -26.28
C THR A 670 8.48 4.15 -27.78
N GLY A 671 7.45 4.08 -28.59
CA GLY A 671 7.56 4.03 -30.07
C GLY A 671 8.06 2.67 -30.60
N TRP A 672 8.12 1.65 -29.76
CA TRP A 672 8.50 0.29 -30.15
C TRP A 672 7.35 -0.47 -30.81
N LYS A 673 7.70 -1.55 -31.52
CA LYS A 673 6.70 -2.48 -32.06
C LYS A 673 6.13 -3.37 -30.92
N ALA A 674 4.87 -3.76 -31.06
CA ALA A 674 4.24 -4.72 -30.14
C ALA A 674 5.07 -6.01 -30.06
N GLY A 675 5.21 -6.55 -28.85
CA GLY A 675 6.04 -7.73 -28.56
C GLY A 675 7.50 -7.41 -28.25
N THR A 676 8.02 -6.20 -28.51
CA THR A 676 9.42 -5.84 -28.24
C THR A 676 9.73 -5.98 -26.75
N ALA A 677 8.86 -5.46 -25.87
CA ALA A 677 9.06 -5.54 -24.43
C ALA A 677 9.01 -6.97 -23.92
N PHE A 678 7.99 -7.74 -24.31
CA PHE A 678 7.86 -9.14 -23.89
C PHE A 678 9.05 -9.99 -24.34
N ASN A 679 9.48 -9.87 -25.60
CA ASN A 679 10.60 -10.65 -26.15
C ASN A 679 11.91 -10.35 -25.41
N ALA A 680 12.18 -9.06 -25.14
CA ALA A 680 13.36 -8.66 -24.38
C ALA A 680 13.34 -9.19 -22.94
N VAL A 681 12.20 -9.06 -22.26
CA VAL A 681 11.99 -9.55 -20.88
C VAL A 681 12.10 -11.07 -20.83
N GLN A 682 11.53 -11.79 -21.78
CA GLN A 682 11.64 -13.25 -21.90
C GLN A 682 13.09 -13.70 -22.11
N LYS A 683 13.86 -12.98 -22.95
CA LYS A 683 15.29 -13.25 -23.16
C LYS A 683 16.07 -13.12 -21.84
N VAL A 684 15.85 -12.03 -21.09
CA VAL A 684 16.50 -11.82 -19.80
C VAL A 684 16.05 -12.86 -18.75
N PHE A 685 14.77 -13.22 -18.73
CA PHE A 685 14.26 -14.29 -17.86
C PHE A 685 14.92 -15.63 -18.14
N ASN A 686 15.05 -16.02 -19.42
CA ASN A 686 15.66 -17.29 -19.80
C ASN A 686 17.16 -17.33 -19.45
N GLN A 687 17.88 -16.20 -19.58
CA GLN A 687 19.27 -16.08 -19.12
C GLN A 687 19.37 -16.27 -17.60
N TRP A 688 18.51 -15.59 -16.83
CA TRP A 688 18.44 -15.77 -15.38
C TRP A 688 18.12 -17.21 -15.00
N LEU A 689 17.13 -17.83 -15.65
CA LEU A 689 16.71 -19.20 -15.35
C LEU A 689 17.85 -20.18 -15.58
N GLY A 690 18.57 -20.06 -16.70
CA GLY A 690 19.73 -20.91 -16.99
C GLY A 690 20.86 -20.77 -15.95
N SER A 691 21.15 -19.52 -15.54
CA SER A 691 22.15 -19.28 -14.48
C SER A 691 21.67 -19.81 -13.12
N PHE A 692 20.38 -19.66 -12.81
CA PHE A 692 19.80 -20.12 -11.55
C PHE A 692 19.80 -21.66 -11.46
N GLU A 693 19.47 -22.35 -12.54
CA GLU A 693 19.52 -23.81 -12.63
C GLU A 693 20.96 -24.33 -12.50
N GLN A 694 21.92 -23.66 -13.14
CA GLN A 694 23.36 -24.02 -13.00
C GLN A 694 23.85 -23.84 -11.56
N VAL A 695 23.47 -22.74 -10.88
CA VAL A 695 23.81 -22.52 -9.46
C VAL A 695 23.15 -23.56 -8.57
N GLY A 696 21.90 -23.92 -8.85
CA GLY A 696 21.17 -24.97 -8.13
C GLY A 696 21.82 -26.35 -8.31
N ASP A 697 22.31 -26.66 -9.50
CA ASP A 697 23.02 -27.88 -9.76
C ASP A 697 24.40 -27.89 -9.07
N TYR A 698 25.13 -26.79 -9.13
CA TYR A 698 26.40 -26.63 -8.40
C TYR A 698 26.21 -26.79 -6.88
N GLU A 699 25.20 -26.17 -6.29
CA GLU A 699 24.93 -26.33 -4.87
C GLU A 699 24.54 -27.76 -4.50
N ASN A 700 23.77 -28.45 -5.36
CA ASN A 700 23.50 -29.88 -5.18
C ASN A 700 24.78 -30.72 -5.27
N ARG A 701 25.69 -30.40 -6.19
CA ARG A 701 26.98 -31.05 -6.32
C ARG A 701 27.85 -30.83 -5.07
N GLU A 702 27.94 -29.61 -4.54
CA GLU A 702 28.65 -29.34 -3.29
C GLU A 702 28.08 -30.16 -2.11
N ILE A 703 26.74 -30.25 -2.01
CA ILE A 703 26.07 -31.04 -0.99
C ILE A 703 26.44 -32.52 -1.14
N VAL A 704 26.40 -33.06 -2.34
CA VAL A 704 26.74 -34.48 -2.60
C VAL A 704 28.22 -34.74 -2.33
N ALA A 705 29.11 -33.82 -2.73
CA ALA A 705 30.57 -33.90 -2.42
C ALA A 705 30.82 -33.90 -0.89
N HIS A 706 30.11 -33.05 -0.13
CA HIS A 706 30.16 -33.06 1.34
C HIS A 706 29.71 -34.39 1.95
N VAL A 707 28.64 -34.97 1.45
CA VAL A 707 28.16 -36.31 1.89
C VAL A 707 29.17 -37.37 1.51
N LYS A 708 29.70 -37.34 0.27
CA LYS A 708 30.74 -38.24 -0.20
C LYS A 708 31.96 -38.24 0.74
N ALA A 709 32.51 -37.07 1.02
CA ALA A 709 33.63 -36.91 1.96
C ALA A 709 33.35 -37.49 3.37
N PHE A 710 32.10 -37.33 3.86
CA PHE A 710 31.70 -37.95 5.11
C PHE A 710 31.76 -39.48 5.05
N PHE A 711 31.24 -40.09 3.97
CA PHE A 711 31.26 -41.54 3.80
C PHE A 711 32.69 -42.07 3.60
N GLU A 712 33.51 -41.41 2.79
CA GLU A 712 34.93 -41.76 2.62
C GLU A 712 35.70 -41.80 3.94
N ALA A 713 35.42 -40.85 4.84
CA ALA A 713 36.05 -40.79 6.17
C ALA A 713 35.50 -41.78 7.21
N ASN A 714 34.32 -42.33 7.02
CA ASN A 714 33.60 -43.04 8.09
C ASN A 714 33.13 -44.44 7.69
N GLU A 715 33.19 -44.85 6.45
CA GLU A 715 32.63 -46.09 5.91
C GLU A 715 33.06 -47.32 6.71
N SER A 716 34.36 -47.48 6.89
CA SER A 716 34.96 -48.66 7.48
C SER A 716 34.89 -48.72 9.01
N SER A 717 34.67 -47.57 9.68
CA SER A 717 34.79 -47.45 11.12
C SER A 717 33.49 -47.22 11.89
N ARG A 718 32.43 -46.79 11.17
CA ARG A 718 31.18 -46.33 11.82
C ARG A 718 29.90 -46.95 11.27
N PHE A 719 29.97 -47.88 10.35
CA PHE A 719 28.86 -48.63 9.76
C PHE A 719 28.98 -50.13 10.07
N GLU A 720 27.99 -50.72 10.71
CA GLU A 720 27.93 -52.13 11.05
C GLU A 720 27.19 -52.95 9.99
N ALA A 721 27.64 -54.12 9.72
CA ALA A 721 26.95 -55.05 8.81
C ALA A 721 25.59 -55.50 9.43
N ILE A 722 24.48 -55.44 8.64
CA ILE A 722 23.17 -55.95 9.09
C ILE A 722 23.20 -57.47 9.29
N THR A 723 23.97 -58.15 8.47
CA THR A 723 24.26 -59.61 8.60
C THR A 723 25.75 -59.77 8.88
N PRO A 724 26.13 -59.84 10.20
CA PRO A 724 27.52 -59.98 10.54
C PRO A 724 28.02 -61.37 10.16
N ASP A 725 29.31 -61.41 9.77
CA ASP A 725 30.01 -62.69 9.62
C ASP A 725 30.09 -63.36 11.00
N PRO A 726 29.68 -64.64 11.12
CA PRO A 726 29.73 -65.32 12.44
C PRO A 726 31.11 -65.40 13.06
N ASP A 727 32.14 -65.32 12.25
CA ASP A 727 33.54 -65.41 12.69
C ASP A 727 34.26 -64.07 12.93
N TYR A 728 33.57 -62.93 12.68
CA TYR A 728 34.15 -61.61 12.83
C TYR A 728 33.23 -60.66 13.61
N ILE A 729 33.62 -60.32 14.82
CA ILE A 729 32.93 -59.33 15.67
C ILE A 729 33.58 -57.95 15.48
N GLU A 730 32.97 -57.10 14.67
CA GLU A 730 33.41 -55.71 14.45
C GLU A 730 32.92 -54.85 15.66
N ARG A 731 33.86 -54.33 16.44
CA ARG A 731 33.53 -53.33 17.51
C ARG A 731 33.47 -51.96 16.92
N ILE A 732 32.25 -51.47 16.68
CA ILE A 732 32.02 -50.13 16.14
C ILE A 732 31.71 -49.15 17.26
N ASN A 733 32.58 -48.16 17.44
CA ASN A 733 32.36 -47.04 18.33
C ASN A 733 31.70 -45.88 17.58
N ASN A 734 30.73 -45.19 18.20
CA ASN A 734 29.99 -44.06 17.57
C ASN A 734 29.30 -44.45 16.28
N ARG A 735 28.46 -45.48 16.29
CA ARG A 735 27.74 -45.96 15.13
C ARG A 735 26.88 -44.89 14.51
N VAL A 736 27.08 -44.63 13.19
CA VAL A 736 26.29 -43.76 12.35
C VAL A 736 25.12 -44.50 11.71
N GLY A 737 25.32 -45.77 11.40
CA GLY A 737 24.32 -46.56 10.75
C GLY A 737 24.76 -48.04 10.52
N TYR A 738 24.10 -48.63 9.58
CA TYR A 738 24.34 -50.02 9.18
C TYR A 738 24.57 -50.06 7.68
N TRP A 739 25.15 -51.17 7.17
CA TRP A 739 25.19 -51.42 5.75
C TRP A 739 24.71 -52.82 5.42
N LYS A 740 24.26 -53.03 4.18
CA LYS A 740 23.80 -54.31 3.67
C LYS A 740 24.06 -54.39 2.17
N MET A 741 24.34 -55.56 1.66
CA MET A 741 24.33 -55.84 0.23
C MET A 741 22.90 -56.07 -0.24
N GLU A 742 22.40 -55.26 -1.16
CA GLU A 742 21.10 -55.42 -1.85
C GLU A 742 21.35 -55.41 -3.37
N ASN A 743 20.91 -56.42 -4.08
CA ASN A 743 21.06 -56.55 -5.54
C ASN A 743 22.50 -56.36 -6.06
N GLY A 744 23.51 -56.72 -5.29
CA GLY A 744 24.91 -56.56 -5.66
C GLY A 744 25.54 -55.22 -5.37
N GLU A 745 24.79 -54.28 -4.80
CA GLU A 745 25.28 -52.96 -4.35
C GLU A 745 25.24 -52.84 -2.81
N LYS A 746 26.21 -52.14 -2.25
CA LYS A 746 26.29 -51.84 -0.84
C LYS A 746 25.40 -50.62 -0.52
N ILE A 747 24.42 -50.79 0.36
CA ILE A 747 23.50 -49.75 0.80
C ILE A 747 23.78 -49.40 2.24
N PHE A 748 23.97 -48.11 2.54
CA PHE A 748 24.25 -47.56 3.88
C PHE A 748 22.95 -47.04 4.50
N TYR A 749 22.49 -47.67 5.55
CA TYR A 749 21.33 -47.29 6.33
C TYR A 749 21.72 -46.32 7.45
N VAL A 750 21.70 -45.00 7.19
CA VAL A 750 22.04 -43.97 8.15
C VAL A 750 20.88 -43.72 9.08
N LEU A 751 21.12 -43.71 10.41
CA LEU A 751 20.11 -43.41 11.40
C LEU A 751 19.70 -41.92 11.34
N PRO A 752 18.43 -41.59 11.58
CA PRO A 752 17.90 -40.23 11.36
C PRO A 752 18.65 -39.13 12.08
N GLU A 753 19.00 -39.33 13.35
CA GLU A 753 19.73 -38.35 14.14
C GLU A 753 21.17 -38.15 13.65
N GLN A 754 21.85 -39.22 13.30
CA GLN A 754 23.22 -39.20 12.74
C GLN A 754 23.19 -38.56 11.34
N PHE A 755 22.18 -38.86 10.53
CA PHE A 755 22.03 -38.20 9.25
C PHE A 755 21.89 -36.68 9.42
N LYS A 756 21.00 -36.25 10.32
CA LYS A 756 20.76 -34.82 10.58
C LYS A 756 21.95 -34.10 11.19
N ASN A 757 22.58 -34.71 12.21
CA ASN A 757 23.56 -34.00 13.04
C ASN A 757 25.02 -34.17 12.53
N GLU A 758 25.31 -35.24 11.82
CA GLU A 758 26.67 -35.57 11.37
C GLU A 758 26.79 -35.52 9.87
N VAL A 759 26.03 -36.35 9.11
CA VAL A 759 26.14 -36.41 7.64
C VAL A 759 25.75 -35.07 7.00
N CYS A 760 24.70 -34.44 7.54
CA CYS A 760 24.21 -33.14 7.04
C CYS A 760 24.83 -31.93 7.74
N LYS A 761 25.92 -32.11 8.49
CA LYS A 761 26.51 -31.01 9.27
C LYS A 761 26.73 -29.75 8.43
N GLY A 762 26.07 -28.67 8.84
CA GLY A 762 26.10 -27.39 8.11
C GLY A 762 25.06 -27.22 7.01
N TYR A 763 24.25 -28.24 6.71
CA TYR A 763 23.16 -28.21 5.72
C TYR A 763 21.82 -28.66 6.31
N ASP A 764 20.73 -28.23 5.71
CA ASP A 764 19.39 -28.74 6.03
C ASP A 764 19.23 -30.20 5.56
N SER A 765 18.84 -31.09 6.45
CA SER A 765 18.77 -32.53 6.14
C SER A 765 17.75 -32.87 5.04
N ARG A 766 16.68 -32.08 4.87
CA ARG A 766 15.73 -32.29 3.77
C ARG A 766 16.33 -31.87 2.44
N LYS A 767 17.17 -30.83 2.44
CA LYS A 767 17.87 -30.35 1.26
C LYS A 767 18.92 -31.37 0.82
N VAL A 768 19.69 -31.91 1.77
CA VAL A 768 20.67 -33.00 1.51
C VAL A 768 19.97 -34.25 0.94
N ALA A 769 18.88 -34.69 1.55
CA ALA A 769 18.14 -35.85 1.05
C ALA A 769 17.59 -35.64 -0.37
N LYS A 770 17.10 -34.42 -0.69
CA LYS A 770 16.66 -34.08 -2.06
C LYS A 770 17.79 -34.05 -3.06
N ALA A 771 18.97 -33.53 -2.68
CA ALA A 771 20.14 -33.52 -3.53
C ALA A 771 20.59 -34.96 -3.86
N LEU A 772 20.66 -35.80 -2.84
CA LEU A 772 21.01 -37.22 -3.06
C LEU A 772 20.00 -37.97 -3.95
N LEU A 773 18.69 -37.64 -3.81
CA LEU A 773 17.65 -38.18 -4.68
C LEU A 773 17.77 -37.71 -6.13
N ALA A 774 18.10 -36.42 -6.33
CA ALA A 774 18.29 -35.86 -7.68
C ALA A 774 19.38 -36.60 -8.49
N TYR A 775 20.41 -37.06 -7.79
CA TYR A 775 21.49 -37.85 -8.40
C TYR A 775 21.34 -39.38 -8.24
N ASN A 776 20.15 -39.85 -7.84
CA ASN A 776 19.84 -41.25 -7.62
C ASN A 776 20.78 -42.00 -6.62
N LEU A 777 21.29 -41.23 -5.62
CA LEU A 777 22.21 -41.74 -4.59
C LEU A 777 21.50 -42.14 -3.29
N LEU A 778 20.18 -41.97 -3.18
CA LEU A 778 19.39 -42.31 -2.02
C LEU A 778 18.20 -43.20 -2.41
N GLU A 779 18.00 -44.31 -1.70
CA GLU A 779 16.78 -45.11 -1.80
C GLU A 779 15.70 -44.59 -0.84
N HIS A 780 14.47 -44.67 -1.28
CA HIS A 780 13.34 -44.14 -0.51
C HIS A 780 12.02 -44.93 -0.72
N ASP A 781 11.14 -44.83 0.28
CA ASP A 781 9.76 -45.30 0.11
C ASP A 781 8.96 -44.32 -0.78
N ILE A 782 7.93 -44.79 -1.46
CA ILE A 782 7.09 -43.98 -2.36
C ILE A 782 6.59 -42.73 -1.60
N GLY A 783 6.86 -41.56 -2.16
CA GLY A 783 6.46 -40.27 -1.59
C GLY A 783 7.25 -39.78 -0.35
N LYS A 784 8.37 -40.44 -0.01
CA LYS A 784 9.23 -40.06 1.12
C LYS A 784 10.67 -39.84 0.67
N THR A 785 11.48 -39.22 1.54
CA THR A 785 12.94 -39.06 1.39
C THR A 785 13.73 -40.06 2.26
N SER A 786 13.06 -41.01 2.86
CA SER A 786 13.64 -42.05 3.73
C SER A 786 13.05 -43.42 3.38
N LYS A 787 13.79 -44.50 3.73
CA LYS A 787 13.37 -45.88 3.59
C LYS A 787 13.03 -46.45 4.96
N THR A 788 12.05 -47.33 5.03
CA THR A 788 11.70 -48.09 6.23
C THR A 788 12.47 -49.43 6.19
N ALA A 789 13.38 -49.63 7.15
CA ALA A 789 14.23 -50.85 7.17
C ALA A 789 14.23 -51.52 8.55
N ARG A 790 14.55 -52.86 8.56
CA ARG A 790 14.79 -53.59 9.78
C ARG A 790 16.27 -53.59 10.08
N ILE A 791 16.64 -53.16 11.28
CA ILE A 791 18.06 -53.11 11.71
C ILE A 791 18.27 -53.98 12.97
N PRO A 792 19.46 -54.57 13.18
CA PRO A 792 19.73 -55.51 14.25
C PRO A 792 19.44 -55.00 15.64
N SER A 793 19.64 -53.72 15.91
CA SER A 793 19.48 -53.10 17.23
C SER A 793 18.03 -52.78 17.60
N ARG A 794 17.02 -53.06 16.74
CA ARG A 794 15.63 -52.71 16.99
C ARG A 794 14.69 -53.85 16.64
N LYS A 795 13.69 -54.12 17.54
CA LYS A 795 12.67 -55.12 17.31
C LYS A 795 11.72 -54.78 16.14
N ASN A 796 11.45 -53.47 15.94
CA ASN A 796 10.56 -52.94 14.91
C ASN A 796 11.37 -52.32 13.77
N THR A 797 10.75 -52.20 12.60
CA THR A 797 11.30 -51.41 11.48
C THR A 797 11.48 -49.95 11.87
N VAL A 798 12.53 -49.30 11.39
CA VAL A 798 12.85 -47.89 11.67
C VAL A 798 13.03 -47.13 10.35
N LYS A 799 12.81 -45.81 10.39
CA LYS A 799 13.16 -44.93 9.30
C LYS A 799 14.68 -44.78 9.22
N VAL A 800 15.24 -44.89 8.02
CA VAL A 800 16.66 -44.70 7.73
C VAL A 800 16.83 -43.90 6.44
N TYR A 801 18.00 -43.30 6.27
CA TYR A 801 18.39 -42.73 5.00
C TYR A 801 19.31 -43.77 4.33
N ALA A 802 18.82 -44.37 3.24
CA ALA A 802 19.51 -45.45 2.56
C ALA A 802 20.40 -44.92 1.42
N VAL A 803 21.65 -44.59 1.73
CA VAL A 803 22.60 -44.05 0.76
C VAL A 803 23.28 -45.19 -0.01
N LYS A 804 23.34 -45.06 -1.33
CA LYS A 804 23.91 -46.06 -2.24
C LYS A 804 25.42 -45.98 -2.29
N GLU A 805 26.09 -47.10 -2.55
CA GLU A 805 27.54 -47.20 -2.79
C GLU A 805 28.01 -46.30 -3.94
N ALA A 806 27.12 -46.05 -4.91
CA ALA A 806 27.39 -45.13 -6.02
C ALA A 806 27.84 -43.73 -5.57
N ILE A 807 27.67 -43.34 -4.27
CA ILE A 807 28.21 -42.09 -3.72
C ILE A 807 29.72 -41.98 -3.86
N PHE A 808 30.46 -43.08 -3.77
CA PHE A 808 31.94 -43.07 -3.88
C PHE A 808 32.43 -42.86 -5.31
N SER A 809 31.69 -43.35 -6.31
CA SER A 809 32.01 -43.19 -7.73
C SER A 809 31.39 -41.95 -8.36
N TRP A 810 30.61 -41.16 -7.57
CA TRP A 810 29.99 -39.95 -8.07
C TRP A 810 31.04 -38.85 -8.31
N GLU A 811 31.04 -38.19 -9.51
CA GLU A 811 31.93 -37.11 -9.94
C GLU A 811 31.26 -35.76 -9.96
#